data_60fe8bd21f4e10608a88abe115d30353
#
_entry.id   60fe8bd21f4e10608a88abe115d30353
#
_cell.length_a   1.000
_cell.length_b   1.000
_cell.length_c   1.000
_cell.angle_alpha   90.00
_cell.angle_beta   90.00
_cell.angle_gamma   90.00
#
_symmetry.space_group_name_H-M   'P 1'
#
loop_
_entity.id
_entity.type
_entity.pdbx_description
1 polymer ?
#
loop_
_entity_poly.entity_id
_entity_poly.type
_entity_poly.pdbx_seq_one_letter_code
_entity_poly.pdbx_strand_id
1 'polypeptide(L)'
;MPKAYASPEQRSLTNATERHTTRVAMFAGDRPNLSLRQFVEQNRTDAAAHTPKTLPVSQRVKKTGSLYDVHSYWSKKPYLAIERFIEHYTHPGALVLDPFTGCGSTLQAALGTGRNAIGIDLSPSAAHIAANTTSFLPLYTFQTAADRLLSAVSEKVGPFYTVDFKGHKYVISSFIHSEQIRCIKCLRLFSIVEPHTSDAREKCPHCKEPFSTRSRNVEYGPDEIVACELRDSLSASRGTLHWICDSPSLRSALSGINVQLKADSIRRTCDFPVPQRLLDFGGRLNTSGSTTLGRLYDDHAIVALNTIKESVQEEPDPITRGKLLLAFSAILKNCSKMYRFHEGGGGSPIGAYYVPSIRKELNPLFALKEKLGAVVSTLHEISEWGPHSFVVSNQSAARLDIPSNSIDYVFTDPPYADTMPFGDLNFLWDGWLYPESLCRTGEAIGDSWYSVMLSVFREVYRVLKPGACCSVCYHDTSEGTWGDLLDLMAEAGFRAIIGKDVLYIETTQRAYQQTVADKVVKRDHVVNFVKSSRTLVALNLATLPTDQSVREIAKQVITDFLADNPGVSKDRVYDEVVARMFQAGRMDTSVFEEALREMAEEVREVSTPVGDGTGNRTQRTGRWYLKSTADLVADSSEIEREAAAAAHLAKSISDYIKRRPEEEGVHYSDIFEQYLPLHEKPRRLLADWLVEYFIKTPNGTWRLPNSEEEHQLLSLREVGTLRRIKRFANALIDGVPVRDKDRPNGDVDLLDWLRQCRRAGLYDQGKAIYEKGGLNSANLTEEQQVEAEDDYRICARRGSTDEAKPKHRRGKKQDDEE
;
A
#
# COMPACT_ATOMS: atom_id res chain seq x y z
N MET A 1 -45.78 -16.77 44.01
CA MET A 1 -44.45 -16.73 43.46
C MET A 1 -44.19 -15.39 42.77
N PRO A 2 -43.33 -14.52 43.24
CA PRO A 2 -43.09 -13.25 42.60
C PRO A 2 -42.29 -13.46 41.31
N LYS A 3 -42.74 -12.82 40.20
CA LYS A 3 -41.99 -12.72 38.95
C LYS A 3 -40.70 -11.98 39.20
N ALA A 4 -39.55 -12.61 39.00
CA ALA A 4 -38.24 -11.97 39.05
C ALA A 4 -38.19 -10.91 37.92
N TYR A 5 -38.09 -9.65 38.32
CA TYR A 5 -37.82 -8.55 37.40
C TYR A 5 -36.34 -8.60 37.01
N ALA A 6 -36.07 -8.87 35.75
CA ALA A 6 -34.73 -8.74 35.20
C ALA A 6 -34.21 -7.31 35.41
N SER A 7 -32.90 -7.18 35.72
CA SER A 7 -32.27 -5.87 35.92
C SER A 7 -32.30 -5.02 34.64
N PRO A 8 -32.19 -3.71 34.75
CA PRO A 8 -32.12 -2.83 33.58
C PRO A 8 -31.01 -3.21 32.59
N GLU A 9 -29.91 -3.74 33.08
CA GLU A 9 -28.79 -4.24 32.27
C GLU A 9 -29.14 -5.52 31.49
N GLN A 10 -29.87 -6.46 32.11
CA GLN A 10 -30.35 -7.66 31.43
C GLN A 10 -31.43 -7.34 30.37
N ARG A 11 -32.26 -6.31 30.60
CA ARG A 11 -33.22 -5.82 29.58
C ARG A 11 -32.52 -5.11 28.41
N SER A 12 -31.41 -4.42 28.67
CA SER A 12 -30.58 -3.78 27.63
C SER A 12 -29.88 -4.84 26.75
N LEU A 13 -29.36 -5.91 27.35
CA LEU A 13 -28.69 -7.01 26.66
C LEU A 13 -29.65 -7.85 25.79
N THR A 14 -30.85 -8.17 26.28
CA THR A 14 -31.84 -8.89 25.50
C THR A 14 -32.42 -8.05 24.34
N ASN A 15 -32.64 -6.76 24.54
CA ASN A 15 -33.05 -5.83 23.49
C ASN A 15 -31.95 -5.58 22.44
N ALA A 16 -30.66 -5.62 22.81
CA ALA A 16 -29.56 -5.48 21.87
C ALA A 16 -29.39 -6.74 20.98
N THR A 17 -29.62 -7.94 21.53
CA THR A 17 -29.51 -9.20 20.79
C THR A 17 -30.63 -9.38 19.76
N GLU A 18 -31.84 -8.83 20.00
CA GLU A 18 -32.93 -8.85 19.05
C GLU A 18 -32.79 -7.82 17.93
N ARG A 19 -31.98 -6.78 18.12
CA ARG A 19 -31.82 -5.64 17.17
C ARG A 19 -30.81 -5.87 16.07
N HIS A 20 -29.90 -6.82 16.21
CA HIS A 20 -28.87 -7.13 15.23
C HIS A 20 -28.99 -8.57 14.74
N THR A 21 -30.02 -8.85 13.94
CA THR A 21 -30.14 -10.14 13.27
C THR A 21 -29.15 -10.24 12.12
N THR A 22 -27.97 -10.75 12.41
CA THR A 22 -27.01 -11.14 11.37
C THR A 22 -27.53 -12.37 10.65
N ARG A 23 -27.78 -12.26 9.35
CA ARG A 23 -28.06 -13.41 8.50
C ARG A 23 -26.93 -13.53 7.49
N VAL A 24 -26.02 -14.46 7.74
CA VAL A 24 -25.06 -14.90 6.73
C VAL A 24 -25.74 -15.98 5.92
N ALA A 25 -26.18 -15.67 4.70
CA ALA A 25 -26.68 -16.66 3.77
C ALA A 25 -25.54 -17.11 2.87
N MET A 26 -24.94 -18.26 3.18
CA MET A 26 -24.00 -18.91 2.26
C MET A 26 -24.80 -19.64 1.18
N PHE A 27 -24.68 -19.16 -0.06
CA PHE A 27 -25.34 -19.77 -1.21
C PHE A 27 -24.30 -20.44 -2.12
N ALA A 28 -24.56 -21.70 -2.44
CA ALA A 28 -23.77 -22.45 -3.41
C ALA A 28 -24.69 -22.98 -4.50
N GLY A 29 -24.56 -22.45 -5.72
CA GLY A 29 -25.24 -22.95 -6.93
C GLY A 29 -26.44 -22.13 -7.41
N ASP A 30 -27.16 -22.66 -8.39
CA ASP A 30 -28.25 -21.97 -9.13
C ASP A 30 -29.58 -21.82 -8.39
N ARG A 31 -29.61 -21.95 -7.08
CA ARG A 31 -30.87 -21.87 -6.31
C ARG A 31 -31.14 -20.43 -5.91
N PRO A 32 -32.42 -19.99 -5.87
CA PRO A 32 -32.83 -18.69 -5.38
C PRO A 32 -32.37 -18.48 -3.91
N ASN A 33 -31.78 -17.32 -3.62
CA ASN A 33 -31.43 -16.94 -2.25
C ASN A 33 -32.64 -16.32 -1.55
N LEU A 34 -33.51 -17.17 -1.02
CA LEU A 34 -34.73 -16.74 -0.34
C LEU A 34 -34.46 -15.85 0.87
N SER A 35 -33.37 -16.08 1.58
CA SER A 35 -32.98 -15.25 2.74
C SER A 35 -32.63 -13.82 2.33
N LEU A 36 -31.96 -13.64 1.20
CA LEU A 36 -31.66 -12.32 0.64
C LEU A 36 -32.98 -11.61 0.23
N ARG A 37 -33.87 -12.29 -0.48
CA ARG A 37 -35.17 -11.75 -0.87
C ARG A 37 -36.00 -11.32 0.33
N GLN A 38 -36.12 -12.20 1.33
CA GLN A 38 -36.87 -11.92 2.55
C GLN A 38 -36.30 -10.73 3.32
N PHE A 39 -34.96 -10.63 3.40
CA PHE A 39 -34.29 -9.50 4.02
C PHE A 39 -34.64 -8.18 3.35
N VAL A 40 -34.63 -8.14 2.02
CA VAL A 40 -34.97 -6.93 1.25
C VAL A 40 -36.46 -6.58 1.46
N GLU A 41 -37.36 -7.54 1.39
CA GLU A 41 -38.81 -7.31 1.62
C GLU A 41 -39.10 -6.76 3.01
N GLN A 42 -38.34 -7.16 4.02
CA GLN A 42 -38.46 -6.67 5.40
C GLN A 42 -37.86 -5.28 5.64
N ASN A 43 -36.84 -4.89 4.88
CA ASN A 43 -36.07 -3.66 5.13
C ASN A 43 -36.22 -2.60 4.03
N ARG A 44 -36.91 -2.89 2.91
CA ARG A 44 -37.12 -1.89 1.85
C ARG A 44 -37.96 -0.73 2.35
N THR A 45 -37.62 0.47 1.89
CA THR A 45 -38.40 1.67 2.17
C THR A 45 -39.29 2.00 0.96
N ASP A 46 -40.49 2.59 1.20
CA ASP A 46 -41.34 3.11 0.13
C ASP A 46 -40.94 4.57 -0.25
N ALA A 47 -39.94 5.13 0.42
CA ALA A 47 -39.45 6.44 0.12
C ALA A 47 -38.91 6.52 -1.30
N ALA A 48 -39.17 7.62 -1.98
CA ALA A 48 -38.57 7.91 -3.27
C ALA A 48 -37.05 8.01 -3.11
N ALA A 49 -36.35 7.65 -4.17
CA ALA A 49 -34.88 7.77 -4.16
C ALA A 49 -34.47 9.22 -3.93
N HIS A 50 -33.43 9.41 -3.12
CA HIS A 50 -32.79 10.67 -2.93
C HIS A 50 -31.79 10.90 -4.06
N THR A 51 -32.01 11.93 -4.88
CA THR A 51 -31.13 12.27 -6.02
C THR A 51 -30.55 13.67 -5.79
N PRO A 52 -29.59 13.80 -4.87
CA PRO A 52 -28.93 15.07 -4.63
C PRO A 52 -27.99 15.44 -5.78
N LYS A 53 -27.48 16.66 -5.76
CA LYS A 53 -26.31 17.02 -6.56
C LYS A 53 -25.14 16.17 -6.15
N THR A 54 -24.09 16.10 -7.00
CA THR A 54 -22.85 15.40 -6.63
C THR A 54 -22.30 15.88 -5.30
N LEU A 55 -21.67 14.97 -4.55
CA LEU A 55 -20.95 15.31 -3.33
C LEU A 55 -19.91 16.40 -3.65
N PRO A 56 -19.87 17.50 -2.89
CA PRO A 56 -19.09 18.69 -3.31
C PRO A 56 -17.58 18.56 -3.12
N VAL A 57 -17.10 17.59 -2.34
CA VAL A 57 -15.69 17.51 -1.94
C VAL A 57 -15.19 16.05 -1.92
N SER A 58 -14.02 15.85 -2.47
CA SER A 58 -13.27 14.59 -2.35
C SER A 58 -12.90 14.27 -0.91
N GLN A 59 -12.79 12.98 -0.58
CA GLN A 59 -12.59 12.53 0.79
C GLN A 59 -11.13 12.20 1.08
N ARG A 60 -10.58 12.80 2.12
CA ARG A 60 -9.23 12.51 2.62
C ARG A 60 -9.31 11.95 4.04
N VAL A 61 -8.92 10.69 4.19
CA VAL A 61 -9.06 9.94 5.44
C VAL A 61 -7.81 9.15 5.81
N LYS A 62 -7.70 8.78 7.09
CA LYS A 62 -6.66 7.86 7.56
C LYS A 62 -7.12 6.41 7.40
N LYS A 63 -6.19 5.52 7.05
CA LYS A 63 -6.41 4.06 7.05
C LYS A 63 -6.13 3.50 8.45
N THR A 64 -6.95 3.86 9.43
CA THR A 64 -6.83 3.38 10.82
C THR A 64 -8.21 3.23 11.44
N GLY A 65 -8.28 2.49 12.54
CA GLY A 65 -9.49 2.26 13.32
C GLY A 65 -9.71 0.80 13.61
N SER A 66 -10.50 0.48 14.63
CA SER A 66 -10.72 -0.88 15.08
C SER A 66 -11.27 -1.78 13.95
N LEU A 67 -12.26 -1.28 13.21
CA LEU A 67 -12.85 -1.96 12.05
C LEU A 67 -11.88 -2.10 10.87
N TYR A 68 -10.96 -1.14 10.71
CA TYR A 68 -9.97 -1.21 9.65
C TYR A 68 -8.85 -2.20 9.98
N ASP A 69 -8.38 -2.23 11.24
CA ASP A 69 -7.17 -2.95 11.64
C ASP A 69 -7.43 -4.41 12.07
N VAL A 70 -8.70 -4.79 12.34
CA VAL A 70 -9.05 -6.13 12.83
C VAL A 70 -8.63 -7.24 11.87
N HIS A 71 -8.79 -7.03 10.57
CA HIS A 71 -8.43 -8.00 9.53
C HIS A 71 -7.80 -7.30 8.32
N SER A 72 -6.71 -7.84 7.80
CA SER A 72 -6.13 -7.38 6.54
C SER A 72 -6.96 -7.89 5.35
N TYR A 73 -7.13 -7.08 4.32
CA TYR A 73 -7.73 -7.48 3.06
C TYR A 73 -7.08 -6.73 1.89
N TRP A 74 -7.15 -7.30 0.69
CA TRP A 74 -6.55 -6.72 -0.51
C TRP A 74 -7.33 -5.45 -0.91
N SER A 75 -6.64 -4.37 -1.24
CA SER A 75 -7.21 -3.07 -1.65
C SER A 75 -8.33 -2.50 -0.75
N LYS A 76 -8.31 -2.79 0.55
CA LYS A 76 -9.33 -2.36 1.52
C LYS A 76 -9.53 -0.84 1.50
N LYS A 77 -10.77 -0.39 1.24
CA LYS A 77 -11.14 1.03 1.28
C LYS A 77 -11.46 1.47 2.71
N PRO A 78 -11.17 2.73 3.06
CA PRO A 78 -11.51 3.25 4.38
C PRO A 78 -13.01 3.53 4.49
N TYR A 79 -13.70 2.83 5.39
CA TYR A 79 -15.16 2.95 5.58
C TYR A 79 -15.59 4.38 5.91
N LEU A 80 -14.80 5.16 6.66
CA LEU A 80 -15.07 6.57 6.98
C LEU A 80 -15.21 7.47 5.75
N ALA A 81 -14.55 7.14 4.63
CA ALA A 81 -14.76 7.87 3.39
C ALA A 81 -16.09 7.48 2.73
N ILE A 82 -16.43 6.19 2.79
CA ILE A 82 -17.67 5.66 2.21
C ILE A 82 -18.89 6.19 2.95
N GLU A 83 -18.81 6.40 4.27
CA GLU A 83 -19.87 7.00 5.08
C GLU A 83 -20.39 8.30 4.48
N ARG A 84 -19.47 9.19 4.02
CA ARG A 84 -19.83 10.48 3.44
C ARG A 84 -20.65 10.35 2.16
N PHE A 85 -20.35 9.33 1.34
CA PHE A 85 -21.14 9.04 0.15
C PHE A 85 -22.53 8.50 0.53
N ILE A 86 -22.59 7.58 1.47
CA ILE A 86 -23.85 6.99 1.94
C ILE A 86 -24.75 8.06 2.58
N GLU A 87 -24.22 8.90 3.47
CA GLU A 87 -24.95 10.00 4.09
C GLU A 87 -25.49 10.99 3.06
N HIS A 88 -24.70 11.27 2.01
CA HIS A 88 -25.10 12.25 0.98
C HIS A 88 -26.17 11.70 0.06
N TYR A 89 -26.12 10.43 -0.32
CA TYR A 89 -27.02 9.84 -1.31
C TYR A 89 -28.21 9.09 -0.71
N THR A 90 -28.33 9.02 0.62
CA THR A 90 -29.41 8.27 1.29
C THR A 90 -29.93 8.97 2.54
N HIS A 91 -31.13 8.59 2.96
CA HIS A 91 -31.67 8.93 4.27
C HIS A 91 -31.42 7.77 5.27
N PRO A 92 -31.47 8.04 6.59
CA PRO A 92 -31.42 6.96 7.60
C PRO A 92 -32.49 5.89 7.33
N GLY A 93 -32.13 4.63 7.56
CA GLY A 93 -32.97 3.47 7.28
C GLY A 93 -32.97 2.99 5.82
N ALA A 94 -32.32 3.71 4.90
CA ALA A 94 -32.18 3.31 3.50
C ALA A 94 -31.45 1.97 3.36
N LEU A 95 -31.69 1.28 2.24
CA LEU A 95 -31.07 0.00 1.91
C LEU A 95 -29.92 0.20 0.94
N VAL A 96 -28.69 -0.06 1.40
CA VAL A 96 -27.43 0.09 0.66
C VAL A 96 -26.96 -1.28 0.18
N LEU A 97 -26.57 -1.40 -1.08
CA LEU A 97 -26.00 -2.62 -1.67
C LEU A 97 -24.55 -2.41 -2.08
N ASP A 98 -23.70 -3.40 -1.79
CA ASP A 98 -22.37 -3.56 -2.37
C ASP A 98 -22.27 -4.94 -3.05
N PRO A 99 -22.27 -5.00 -4.40
CA PRO A 99 -22.18 -6.24 -5.16
C PRO A 99 -20.78 -6.87 -5.17
N PHE A 100 -19.77 -6.18 -4.64
CA PHE A 100 -18.37 -6.64 -4.52
C PHE A 100 -17.83 -6.29 -3.14
N THR A 101 -18.48 -6.83 -2.10
CA THR A 101 -18.34 -6.32 -0.72
C THR A 101 -16.95 -6.50 -0.11
N GLY A 102 -16.13 -7.44 -0.63
CA GLY A 102 -14.81 -7.73 -0.09
C GLY A 102 -14.84 -7.95 1.42
N CYS A 103 -14.14 -7.13 2.17
CA CYS A 103 -14.09 -7.20 3.64
C CYS A 103 -15.23 -6.43 4.35
N GLY A 104 -16.22 -5.88 3.62
CA GLY A 104 -17.40 -5.26 4.19
C GLY A 104 -17.27 -3.77 4.52
N SER A 105 -16.34 -3.02 3.92
CA SER A 105 -16.18 -1.59 4.21
C SER A 105 -17.47 -0.77 3.95
N THR A 106 -18.20 -1.08 2.87
CA THR A 106 -19.49 -0.45 2.57
C THR A 106 -20.56 -0.80 3.59
N LEU A 107 -20.57 -2.05 4.09
CA LEU A 107 -21.50 -2.49 5.12
C LEU A 107 -21.24 -1.75 6.44
N GLN A 108 -19.96 -1.67 6.84
CA GLN A 108 -19.54 -0.93 8.05
C GLN A 108 -20.00 0.53 7.97
N ALA A 109 -19.76 1.18 6.83
CA ALA A 109 -20.16 2.56 6.59
C ALA A 109 -21.68 2.74 6.61
N ALA A 110 -22.43 1.82 6.02
CA ALA A 110 -23.91 1.88 6.01
C ALA A 110 -24.49 1.72 7.42
N LEU A 111 -24.03 0.73 8.17
CA LEU A 111 -24.51 0.48 9.53
C LEU A 111 -24.09 1.60 10.49
N GLY A 112 -22.85 2.06 10.42
CA GLY A 112 -22.35 3.17 11.24
C GLY A 112 -23.12 4.48 11.02
N THR A 113 -23.70 4.68 9.82
CA THR A 113 -24.50 5.86 9.47
C THR A 113 -26.01 5.63 9.58
N GLY A 114 -26.44 4.51 10.13
CA GLY A 114 -27.85 4.24 10.37
C GLY A 114 -28.63 3.78 9.13
N ARG A 115 -28.00 3.02 8.26
CA ARG A 115 -28.63 2.41 7.07
C ARG A 115 -28.59 0.90 7.18
N ASN A 116 -29.46 0.20 6.42
CA ASN A 116 -29.42 -1.24 6.26
C ASN A 116 -28.47 -1.61 5.11
N ALA A 117 -27.81 -2.75 5.18
CA ALA A 117 -26.76 -3.10 4.24
C ALA A 117 -26.93 -4.50 3.64
N ILE A 118 -26.57 -4.62 2.36
CA ILE A 118 -26.46 -5.88 1.63
C ILE A 118 -25.05 -5.96 1.03
N GLY A 119 -24.33 -7.04 1.37
CA GLY A 119 -23.04 -7.36 0.78
C GLY A 119 -23.10 -8.65 -0.03
N ILE A 120 -22.56 -8.61 -1.24
CA ILE A 120 -22.42 -9.79 -2.10
C ILE A 120 -20.95 -9.97 -2.40
N ASP A 121 -20.48 -11.21 -2.32
CA ASP A 121 -19.12 -11.55 -2.77
C ASP A 121 -19.05 -12.98 -3.26
N LEU A 122 -18.23 -13.23 -4.27
CA LEU A 122 -17.99 -14.56 -4.81
C LEU A 122 -17.06 -15.38 -3.92
N SER A 123 -16.12 -14.72 -3.22
CA SER A 123 -15.17 -15.36 -2.30
C SER A 123 -15.82 -15.66 -0.94
N PRO A 124 -15.82 -16.92 -0.49
CA PRO A 124 -16.36 -17.28 0.81
C PRO A 124 -15.62 -16.62 1.97
N SER A 125 -14.30 -16.45 1.89
CA SER A 125 -13.52 -15.78 2.94
C SER A 125 -13.82 -14.29 2.97
N ALA A 126 -14.05 -13.63 1.83
CA ALA A 126 -14.50 -12.25 1.79
C ALA A 126 -15.86 -12.09 2.48
N ALA A 127 -16.83 -12.92 2.10
CA ALA A 127 -18.17 -12.93 2.73
C ALA A 127 -18.07 -13.20 4.24
N HIS A 128 -17.20 -14.14 4.67
CA HIS A 128 -16.91 -14.41 6.08
C HIS A 128 -16.38 -13.19 6.82
N ILE A 129 -15.35 -12.54 6.26
CA ILE A 129 -14.74 -11.33 6.85
C ILE A 129 -15.79 -10.22 6.95
N ALA A 130 -16.51 -9.93 5.87
CA ALA A 130 -17.54 -8.90 5.84
C ALA A 130 -18.63 -9.16 6.90
N ALA A 131 -19.16 -10.38 6.99
CA ALA A 131 -20.18 -10.72 7.95
C ALA A 131 -19.69 -10.59 9.40
N ASN A 132 -18.48 -11.03 9.68
CA ASN A 132 -17.97 -11.05 11.04
C ASN A 132 -17.32 -9.72 11.49
N THR A 133 -16.98 -8.82 10.59
CA THR A 133 -16.59 -7.44 10.95
C THR A 133 -17.77 -6.52 11.18
N THR A 134 -18.99 -6.91 10.76
CA THR A 134 -20.21 -6.11 10.90
C THR A 134 -21.20 -6.68 11.93
N SER A 135 -21.15 -7.98 12.23
CA SER A 135 -22.08 -8.60 13.17
C SER A 135 -21.85 -8.16 14.61
N PHE A 136 -22.93 -7.93 15.33
CA PHE A 136 -22.88 -7.67 16.77
C PHE A 136 -22.83 -8.98 17.57
N LEU A 137 -22.06 -8.96 18.65
CA LEU A 137 -22.06 -9.96 19.70
C LEU A 137 -21.82 -9.25 21.03
N PRO A 138 -22.55 -9.56 22.12
CA PRO A 138 -22.28 -8.97 23.42
C PRO A 138 -20.83 -9.17 23.85
N LEU A 139 -20.18 -8.10 24.27
CA LEU A 139 -18.75 -8.07 24.57
C LEU A 139 -18.33 -9.16 25.57
N TYR A 140 -19.10 -9.31 26.65
CA TYR A 140 -18.85 -10.34 27.67
C TYR A 140 -18.89 -11.76 27.09
N THR A 141 -19.87 -12.05 26.21
CA THR A 141 -19.99 -13.36 25.54
C THR A 141 -18.72 -13.68 24.74
N PHE A 142 -18.26 -12.70 23.94
CA PHE A 142 -17.04 -12.86 23.15
C PHE A 142 -15.81 -13.03 24.01
N GLN A 143 -15.61 -12.15 25.02
CA GLN A 143 -14.45 -12.22 25.92
C GLN A 143 -14.37 -13.57 26.62
N THR A 144 -15.49 -14.08 27.17
CA THR A 144 -15.54 -15.38 27.79
C THR A 144 -15.14 -16.52 26.85
N ALA A 145 -15.63 -16.50 25.61
CA ALA A 145 -15.27 -17.49 24.61
C ALA A 145 -13.78 -17.36 24.17
N ALA A 146 -13.30 -16.14 24.01
CA ALA A 146 -11.91 -15.85 23.65
C ALA A 146 -10.92 -16.32 24.74
N ASP A 147 -11.22 -16.07 26.01
CA ASP A 147 -10.40 -16.51 27.14
C ASP A 147 -10.39 -18.04 27.25
N ARG A 148 -11.55 -18.70 27.07
CA ARG A 148 -11.66 -20.15 27.03
C ARG A 148 -10.83 -20.75 25.89
N LEU A 149 -10.96 -20.20 24.67
CA LEU A 149 -10.17 -20.60 23.51
C LEU A 149 -8.67 -20.44 23.78
N LEU A 150 -8.25 -19.25 24.24
CA LEU A 150 -6.84 -18.94 24.47
C LEU A 150 -6.23 -19.88 25.53
N SER A 151 -6.98 -20.18 26.60
CA SER A 151 -6.54 -21.13 27.64
C SER A 151 -6.36 -22.55 27.08
N ALA A 152 -7.39 -23.06 26.36
CA ALA A 152 -7.36 -24.41 25.79
C ALA A 152 -6.23 -24.58 24.75
N VAL A 153 -6.05 -23.56 23.90
CA VAL A 153 -4.99 -23.59 22.87
C VAL A 153 -3.60 -23.42 23.51
N SER A 154 -3.46 -22.57 24.53
CA SER A 154 -2.19 -22.40 25.25
C SER A 154 -1.73 -23.69 25.91
N GLU A 155 -2.64 -24.51 26.45
CA GLU A 155 -2.32 -25.81 26.99
C GLU A 155 -1.81 -26.80 25.93
N LYS A 156 -2.49 -26.85 24.75
CA LYS A 156 -2.18 -27.78 23.66
C LYS A 156 -0.93 -27.36 22.85
N VAL A 157 -0.73 -26.08 22.64
CA VAL A 157 0.32 -25.49 21.76
C VAL A 157 1.52 -24.97 22.54
N GLY A 158 1.31 -24.53 23.78
CA GLY A 158 2.35 -23.93 24.62
C GLY A 158 3.63 -24.77 24.72
N PRO A 159 3.57 -26.10 24.85
CA PRO A 159 4.77 -26.94 24.88
C PRO A 159 5.66 -26.82 23.63
N PHE A 160 5.11 -26.49 22.46
CA PHE A 160 5.88 -26.30 21.23
C PHE A 160 6.57 -24.95 21.14
N TYR A 161 6.19 -24.01 22.03
CA TYR A 161 6.73 -22.64 22.07
C TYR A 161 7.29 -22.29 23.47
N THR A 162 7.69 -23.29 24.24
CA THR A 162 8.28 -23.06 25.55
C THR A 162 9.65 -23.70 25.60
N VAL A 163 10.62 -22.98 26.16
CA VAL A 163 11.99 -23.47 26.31
C VAL A 163 12.54 -23.17 27.72
N ASP A 164 13.22 -24.14 28.30
CA ASP A 164 14.01 -23.93 29.52
C ASP A 164 15.42 -23.46 29.13
N PHE A 165 15.76 -22.25 29.48
CA PHE A 165 17.03 -21.64 29.13
C PHE A 165 17.64 -20.92 30.33
N LYS A 166 18.89 -21.23 30.69
CA LYS A 166 19.59 -20.65 31.85
C LYS A 166 18.82 -20.74 33.16
N GLY A 167 18.07 -21.86 33.36
CA GLY A 167 17.30 -22.09 34.58
C GLY A 167 15.96 -21.33 34.66
N HIS A 168 15.55 -20.64 33.58
CA HIS A 168 14.25 -20.00 33.47
C HIS A 168 13.44 -20.58 32.33
N LYS A 169 12.14 -20.59 32.49
CA LYS A 169 11.18 -21.02 31.48
C LYS A 169 10.72 -19.83 30.68
N TYR A 170 11.04 -19.83 29.38
CA TYR A 170 10.65 -18.74 28.45
C TYR A 170 9.60 -19.21 27.46
N VAL A 171 8.78 -18.27 26.99
CA VAL A 171 7.90 -18.46 25.85
C VAL A 171 8.58 -17.93 24.58
N ILE A 172 8.66 -18.75 23.57
CA ILE A 172 9.20 -18.38 22.26
C ILE A 172 8.12 -17.59 21.52
N SER A 173 8.38 -16.31 21.27
CA SER A 173 7.45 -15.45 20.53
C SER A 173 7.62 -15.55 19.02
N SER A 174 8.81 -15.94 18.56
CA SER A 174 9.09 -16.21 17.16
C SER A 174 10.38 -16.99 16.98
N PHE A 175 10.45 -17.75 15.89
CA PHE A 175 11.70 -18.28 15.34
C PHE A 175 12.14 -17.46 14.14
N ILE A 176 13.45 -17.34 13.95
CA ILE A 176 14.03 -16.74 12.75
C ILE A 176 14.64 -17.87 11.93
N HIS A 177 14.12 -18.02 10.72
CA HIS A 177 14.60 -18.98 9.74
C HIS A 177 15.49 -18.31 8.72
N SER A 178 16.55 -18.99 8.34
CA SER A 178 17.43 -18.63 7.24
C SER A 178 17.53 -19.79 6.27
N GLU A 179 17.43 -19.52 4.99
CA GLU A 179 17.84 -20.50 3.99
C GLU A 179 19.33 -20.82 4.14
N GLN A 180 19.67 -22.06 3.88
CA GLN A 180 21.06 -22.47 3.73
C GLN A 180 21.46 -22.44 2.25
N ILE A 181 22.73 -22.14 2.01
CA ILE A 181 23.35 -22.17 0.70
C ILE A 181 24.53 -23.14 0.73
N ARG A 182 24.67 -23.95 -0.32
CA ARG A 182 25.85 -24.76 -0.53
C ARG A 182 26.92 -23.93 -1.25
N CYS A 183 28.06 -23.79 -0.62
CA CYS A 183 29.20 -23.12 -1.23
C CYS A 183 29.67 -23.87 -2.49
N ILE A 184 29.80 -23.18 -3.60
CA ILE A 184 30.26 -23.76 -4.89
C ILE A 184 31.72 -24.26 -4.83
N LYS A 185 32.55 -23.71 -3.93
CA LYS A 185 33.96 -24.05 -3.81
C LYS A 185 34.22 -25.12 -2.77
N CYS A 186 33.74 -24.98 -1.54
CA CYS A 186 34.02 -25.95 -0.47
C CYS A 186 32.88 -26.93 -0.21
N LEU A 187 31.75 -26.80 -0.91
CA LEU A 187 30.57 -27.66 -0.86
C LEU A 187 29.85 -27.72 0.51
N ARG A 188 30.29 -26.91 1.49
CA ARG A 188 29.65 -26.84 2.79
C ARG A 188 28.38 -25.99 2.76
N LEU A 189 27.36 -26.41 3.50
CA LEU A 189 26.15 -25.65 3.76
C LEU A 189 26.44 -24.59 4.83
N PHE A 190 25.83 -23.43 4.67
CA PHE A 190 25.84 -22.35 5.66
C PHE A 190 24.57 -21.49 5.53
N SER A 191 24.14 -20.91 6.64
CA SER A 191 22.99 -20.00 6.68
C SER A 191 23.35 -18.61 6.15
N ILE A 192 22.42 -17.96 5.46
CA ILE A 192 22.63 -16.64 4.82
C ILE A 192 22.86 -15.55 5.86
N VAL A 193 22.23 -15.65 7.03
CA VAL A 193 22.30 -14.63 8.08
C VAL A 193 23.32 -15.02 9.17
N GLU A 194 24.03 -14.01 9.70
CA GLU A 194 24.91 -14.13 10.86
C GLU A 194 24.37 -13.35 12.07
N PRO A 195 24.76 -13.79 13.32
CA PRO A 195 24.51 -13.01 14.53
C PRO A 195 25.10 -11.59 14.40
N HIS A 196 24.37 -10.62 14.96
CA HIS A 196 24.79 -9.21 15.04
C HIS A 196 24.98 -8.48 13.70
N THR A 197 24.56 -9.11 12.60
CA THR A 197 24.44 -8.44 11.29
C THR A 197 23.02 -8.56 10.79
N SER A 198 22.40 -7.45 10.45
CA SER A 198 21.11 -7.42 9.77
C SER A 198 21.25 -7.83 8.30
N ASP A 199 22.48 -7.95 7.82
CA ASP A 199 22.79 -8.18 6.43
C ASP A 199 23.01 -9.67 6.15
N ALA A 200 22.56 -10.12 4.99
CA ALA A 200 22.86 -11.44 4.48
C ALA A 200 24.37 -11.62 4.28
N ARG A 201 24.89 -12.81 4.52
CA ARG A 201 26.28 -13.13 4.22
C ARG A 201 26.52 -13.00 2.72
N GLU A 202 27.65 -12.41 2.39
CA GLU A 202 28.10 -12.25 1.01
C GLU A 202 29.24 -13.20 0.64
N LYS A 203 29.87 -13.84 1.66
CA LYS A 203 30.97 -14.75 1.51
C LYS A 203 30.77 -16.01 2.34
N CYS A 204 31.18 -17.15 1.79
CA CYS A 204 31.18 -18.41 2.54
C CYS A 204 31.96 -18.26 3.85
N PRO A 205 31.40 -18.59 5.02
CA PRO A 205 32.10 -18.47 6.30
C PRO A 205 33.29 -19.41 6.40
N HIS A 206 33.29 -20.50 5.62
CA HIS A 206 34.32 -21.54 5.67
C HIS A 206 35.54 -21.24 4.77
N CYS A 207 35.31 -20.84 3.52
CA CYS A 207 36.40 -20.65 2.55
C CYS A 207 36.49 -19.22 1.99
N LYS A 208 35.63 -18.32 2.46
CA LYS A 208 35.57 -16.90 2.08
C LYS A 208 35.20 -16.65 0.61
N GLU A 209 34.76 -17.68 -0.13
CA GLU A 209 34.30 -17.52 -1.50
C GLU A 209 33.09 -16.62 -1.54
N PRO A 210 33.07 -15.58 -2.39
CA PRO A 210 31.89 -14.75 -2.60
C PRO A 210 30.72 -15.54 -3.20
N PHE A 211 29.51 -15.20 -2.85
CA PHE A 211 28.31 -15.77 -3.48
C PHE A 211 27.24 -14.71 -3.65
N SER A 212 26.33 -14.93 -4.58
CA SER A 212 25.11 -14.16 -4.72
C SER A 212 23.91 -15.08 -4.62
N THR A 213 22.95 -14.75 -3.77
CA THR A 213 21.68 -15.48 -3.63
C THR A 213 20.85 -15.51 -4.93
N ARG A 214 21.23 -14.73 -5.93
CA ARG A 214 20.55 -14.63 -7.24
C ARG A 214 21.29 -15.33 -8.36
N SER A 215 22.47 -15.85 -8.10
CA SER A 215 23.16 -16.68 -9.11
C SER A 215 22.29 -17.88 -9.44
N ARG A 216 22.09 -18.16 -10.74
CA ARG A 216 21.38 -19.36 -11.20
C ARG A 216 22.03 -20.68 -10.75
N ASN A 217 23.27 -20.60 -10.27
CA ASN A 217 24.07 -21.75 -9.84
C ASN A 217 24.09 -21.93 -8.31
N VAL A 218 23.22 -21.26 -7.57
CA VAL A 218 23.12 -21.45 -6.12
C VAL A 218 22.28 -22.67 -5.82
N GLU A 219 22.88 -23.65 -5.15
CA GLU A 219 22.18 -24.80 -4.58
C GLU A 219 21.70 -24.42 -3.18
N TYR A 220 20.40 -24.38 -2.99
CA TYR A 220 19.79 -24.13 -1.70
C TYR A 220 19.70 -25.42 -0.88
N GLY A 221 20.10 -25.36 0.38
CA GLY A 221 19.89 -26.39 1.36
C GLY A 221 18.58 -26.22 2.12
N PRO A 222 18.34 -27.07 3.13
CA PRO A 222 17.16 -26.93 3.99
C PRO A 222 17.20 -25.61 4.77
N ASP A 223 16.03 -25.11 5.15
CA ASP A 223 15.91 -23.99 6.08
C ASP A 223 16.45 -24.38 7.46
N GLU A 224 17.09 -23.42 8.13
CA GLU A 224 17.60 -23.56 9.48
C GLU A 224 17.03 -22.47 10.39
N ILE A 225 16.64 -22.85 11.61
CA ILE A 225 16.33 -21.89 12.67
C ILE A 225 17.65 -21.32 13.19
N VAL A 226 17.91 -20.06 12.95
CA VAL A 226 19.17 -19.37 13.31
C VAL A 226 19.08 -18.57 14.59
N ALA A 227 17.85 -18.14 14.97
CA ALA A 227 17.58 -17.41 16.20
C ALA A 227 16.15 -17.63 16.68
N CYS A 228 15.88 -17.27 17.92
CA CYS A 228 14.54 -17.17 18.47
C CYS A 228 14.40 -15.94 19.37
N GLU A 229 13.19 -15.40 19.45
CA GLU A 229 12.84 -14.32 20.37
C GLU A 229 12.14 -14.91 21.59
N LEU A 230 12.74 -14.70 22.76
CA LEU A 230 12.28 -15.24 24.05
C LEU A 230 11.57 -14.15 24.85
N ARG A 231 10.45 -14.50 25.48
CA ARG A 231 9.67 -13.67 26.41
C ARG A 231 9.41 -14.41 27.71
N ASP A 232 9.29 -13.67 28.79
CA ASP A 232 8.98 -14.25 30.11
C ASP A 232 7.55 -14.84 30.17
N SER A 233 6.64 -14.30 29.39
CA SER A 233 5.24 -14.77 29.31
C SER A 233 4.55 -14.34 28.02
N LEU A 234 3.36 -14.91 27.75
CA LEU A 234 2.45 -14.45 26.67
C LEU A 234 1.98 -12.99 26.84
N SER A 235 2.13 -12.42 28.04
CA SER A 235 1.72 -11.03 28.31
C SER A 235 2.88 -10.07 28.29
N ALA A 236 4.13 -10.53 28.18
CA ALA A 236 5.30 -9.68 28.09
C ALA A 236 5.28 -8.86 26.77
N SER A 237 5.45 -7.55 26.90
CA SER A 237 5.41 -6.63 25.73
C SER A 237 6.64 -6.71 24.83
N ARG A 238 7.79 -7.12 25.39
CA ARG A 238 9.07 -7.20 24.67
C ARG A 238 9.70 -8.57 24.84
N GLY A 239 10.34 -9.05 23.77
CA GLY A 239 11.17 -10.23 23.77
C GLY A 239 12.64 -9.85 23.55
N THR A 240 13.51 -10.78 23.86
CA THR A 240 14.96 -10.70 23.59
C THR A 240 15.30 -11.68 22.48
N LEU A 241 16.00 -11.22 21.45
CA LEU A 241 16.49 -12.06 20.35
C LEU A 241 17.75 -12.80 20.79
N HIS A 242 17.75 -14.11 20.64
CA HIS A 242 18.87 -14.99 20.93
C HIS A 242 19.30 -15.76 19.70
N TRP A 243 20.56 -15.64 19.31
CA TRP A 243 21.13 -16.39 18.22
C TRP A 243 21.56 -17.79 18.69
N ILE A 244 21.18 -18.82 17.90
CA ILE A 244 21.39 -20.22 18.28
C ILE A 244 22.87 -20.63 18.21
N CYS A 245 23.62 -20.03 17.27
CA CYS A 245 25.06 -20.29 17.14
C CYS A 245 25.87 -19.81 18.36
N ASP A 246 25.41 -18.74 19.04
CA ASP A 246 26.08 -18.18 20.22
C ASP A 246 25.72 -18.89 21.51
N SER A 247 24.75 -19.84 21.46
CA SER A 247 24.24 -20.51 22.65
C SER A 247 24.01 -22.01 22.42
N PRO A 248 25.04 -22.88 22.64
CA PRO A 248 24.88 -24.32 22.51
C PRO A 248 23.80 -24.91 23.45
N SER A 249 23.62 -24.32 24.63
CA SER A 249 22.57 -24.71 25.57
C SER A 249 21.15 -24.44 25.05
N LEU A 250 20.95 -23.30 24.36
CA LEU A 250 19.69 -22.96 23.70
C LEU A 250 19.43 -23.90 22.52
N ARG A 251 20.44 -24.21 21.73
CA ARG A 251 20.35 -25.17 20.61
C ARG A 251 19.91 -26.54 21.14
N SER A 252 20.53 -27.04 22.24
CA SER A 252 20.15 -28.29 22.85
C SER A 252 18.72 -28.28 23.39
N ALA A 253 18.30 -27.18 24.02
CA ALA A 253 16.94 -27.05 24.54
C ALA A 253 15.88 -27.04 23.41
N LEU A 254 16.14 -26.32 22.31
CA LEU A 254 15.25 -26.29 21.16
C LEU A 254 15.18 -27.63 20.40
N SER A 255 16.26 -28.42 20.36
CA SER A 255 16.26 -29.73 19.69
C SER A 255 15.32 -30.74 20.35
N GLY A 256 14.92 -30.52 21.61
CA GLY A 256 13.90 -31.29 22.31
C GLY A 256 12.46 -31.03 21.82
N ILE A 257 12.22 -29.94 21.09
CA ILE A 257 10.91 -29.56 20.57
C ILE A 257 10.76 -30.13 19.15
N ASN A 258 10.16 -31.33 19.03
CA ASN A 258 9.95 -31.95 17.72
C ASN A 258 8.47 -31.98 17.36
N VAL A 259 8.10 -31.25 16.33
CA VAL A 259 6.74 -31.16 15.79
C VAL A 259 6.61 -31.70 14.36
N GLN A 260 7.71 -32.17 13.74
CA GLN A 260 7.77 -32.51 12.32
C GLN A 260 6.73 -33.56 11.90
N LEU A 261 6.62 -34.69 12.66
CA LEU A 261 5.65 -35.73 12.34
C LEU A 261 4.20 -35.22 12.36
N LYS A 262 3.88 -34.34 13.32
CA LYS A 262 2.58 -33.69 13.39
C LYS A 262 2.36 -32.73 12.18
N ALA A 263 3.36 -31.93 11.90
CA ALA A 263 3.32 -30.99 10.78
C ALA A 263 3.12 -31.71 9.45
N ASP A 264 3.86 -32.82 9.21
CA ASP A 264 3.74 -33.60 7.98
C ASP A 264 2.37 -34.30 7.88
N SER A 265 1.78 -34.71 9.00
CA SER A 265 0.42 -35.24 9.00
C SER A 265 -0.61 -34.17 8.58
N ILE A 266 -0.51 -32.96 9.13
CA ILE A 266 -1.41 -31.86 8.81
C ILE A 266 -1.21 -31.40 7.36
N ARG A 267 0.04 -31.33 6.88
CA ARG A 267 0.32 -30.99 5.48
C ARG A 267 -0.35 -31.90 4.48
N ARG A 268 -0.45 -33.21 4.78
CA ARG A 268 -1.19 -34.16 3.94
C ARG A 268 -2.69 -33.84 3.85
N THR A 269 -3.27 -33.24 4.87
CA THR A 269 -4.69 -32.82 4.85
C THR A 269 -4.88 -31.41 4.25
N CYS A 270 -3.81 -30.62 4.15
CA CYS A 270 -3.79 -29.27 3.60
C CYS A 270 -2.96 -29.21 2.29
N ASP A 271 -2.96 -30.27 1.49
CA ASP A 271 -2.15 -30.39 0.26
C ASP A 271 -2.86 -29.75 -0.96
N PHE A 272 -3.50 -28.60 -0.74
CA PHE A 272 -4.13 -27.82 -1.81
C PHE A 272 -3.04 -27.07 -2.57
N PRO A 273 -2.95 -27.22 -3.92
CA PRO A 273 -1.93 -26.54 -4.71
C PRO A 273 -2.14 -25.02 -4.72
N VAL A 274 -1.06 -24.29 -4.56
CA VAL A 274 -1.07 -22.84 -4.77
C VAL A 274 -1.45 -22.56 -6.23
N PRO A 275 -2.35 -21.59 -6.52
CA PRO A 275 -2.72 -21.24 -7.87
C PRO A 275 -1.51 -20.95 -8.77
N GLN A 276 -1.52 -21.50 -10.00
CA GLN A 276 -0.38 -21.40 -10.91
C GLN A 276 0.02 -19.96 -11.18
N ARG A 277 -0.95 -19.06 -11.29
CA ARG A 277 -0.72 -17.63 -11.50
C ARG A 277 0.14 -17.01 -10.39
N LEU A 278 -0.07 -17.38 -9.12
CA LEU A 278 0.77 -16.92 -8.00
C LEU A 278 2.19 -17.51 -8.05
N LEU A 279 2.33 -18.74 -8.55
CA LEU A 279 3.64 -19.37 -8.75
C LEU A 279 4.43 -18.69 -9.88
N ASP A 280 3.74 -18.24 -10.93
CA ASP A 280 4.34 -17.60 -12.11
C ASP A 280 4.79 -16.17 -11.84
N PHE A 281 4.21 -15.49 -10.89
CA PHE A 281 4.64 -14.14 -10.43
C PHE A 281 6.02 -14.11 -9.75
N GLY A 282 6.69 -15.27 -9.62
CA GLY A 282 8.10 -15.34 -9.25
C GLY A 282 8.43 -15.02 -7.78
N GLY A 283 7.46 -15.04 -6.87
CA GLY A 283 7.61 -14.74 -5.44
C GLY A 283 8.39 -15.78 -4.63
N ARG A 284 9.30 -16.53 -5.26
CA ARG A 284 10.12 -17.60 -4.65
C ARG A 284 9.32 -18.79 -4.10
N LEU A 285 8.04 -18.89 -4.40
CA LEU A 285 7.19 -20.01 -3.94
C LEU A 285 7.71 -21.36 -4.43
N ASN A 286 8.09 -21.42 -5.73
CA ASN A 286 8.64 -22.63 -6.34
C ASN A 286 9.99 -23.00 -5.73
N THR A 287 10.90 -22.04 -5.63
CA THR A 287 12.28 -22.30 -5.16
C THR A 287 12.35 -22.62 -3.67
N SER A 288 11.41 -22.11 -2.88
CA SER A 288 11.27 -22.44 -1.45
C SER A 288 10.45 -23.70 -1.19
N GLY A 289 9.94 -24.36 -2.24
CA GLY A 289 9.07 -25.52 -2.11
C GLY A 289 7.69 -25.23 -1.50
N SER A 290 7.28 -23.94 -1.46
CA SER A 290 5.99 -23.49 -0.88
C SER A 290 4.86 -23.55 -1.90
N THR A 291 4.68 -24.73 -2.51
CA THR A 291 3.77 -24.97 -3.65
C THR A 291 2.38 -25.45 -3.25
N THR A 292 2.14 -25.71 -1.98
CA THR A 292 0.82 -26.08 -1.45
C THR A 292 0.51 -25.27 -0.19
N LEU A 293 -0.78 -25.18 0.17
CA LEU A 293 -1.24 -24.43 1.34
C LEU A 293 -0.48 -24.81 2.61
N GLY A 294 -0.35 -26.11 2.89
CA GLY A 294 0.35 -26.59 4.08
C GLY A 294 1.86 -26.26 4.07
N ARG A 295 2.46 -26.12 2.90
CA ARG A 295 3.88 -25.76 2.73
C ARG A 295 4.15 -24.25 2.82
N LEU A 296 3.11 -23.42 2.83
CA LEU A 296 3.25 -22.00 3.14
C LEU A 296 3.55 -21.72 4.62
N TYR A 297 3.58 -22.75 5.47
CA TYR A 297 3.80 -22.62 6.91
C TYR A 297 5.01 -23.45 7.37
N ASP A 298 5.71 -22.92 8.37
CA ASP A 298 6.73 -23.67 9.10
C ASP A 298 6.10 -24.69 10.07
N ASP A 299 6.88 -25.62 10.61
CA ASP A 299 6.38 -26.80 11.32
C ASP A 299 5.59 -26.44 12.59
N HIS A 300 6.12 -25.54 13.39
CA HIS A 300 5.45 -25.13 14.63
C HIS A 300 4.18 -24.34 14.32
N ALA A 301 4.23 -23.43 13.32
CA ALA A 301 3.11 -22.60 12.94
C ALA A 301 1.93 -23.43 12.43
N ILE A 302 2.16 -24.41 11.53
CA ILE A 302 1.06 -25.22 10.98
C ILE A 302 0.38 -26.08 12.05
N VAL A 303 1.17 -26.63 12.99
CA VAL A 303 0.61 -27.42 14.11
C VAL A 303 -0.23 -26.53 15.03
N ALA A 304 0.29 -25.33 15.36
CA ALA A 304 -0.44 -24.39 16.20
C ALA A 304 -1.72 -23.89 15.53
N LEU A 305 -1.65 -23.48 14.25
CA LEU A 305 -2.81 -23.00 13.49
C LEU A 305 -3.89 -24.07 13.34
N ASN A 306 -3.51 -25.32 13.06
CA ASN A 306 -4.48 -26.41 12.98
C ASN A 306 -5.16 -26.64 14.34
N THR A 307 -4.39 -26.63 15.44
CA THR A 307 -4.93 -26.79 16.79
C THR A 307 -5.87 -25.64 17.17
N ILE A 308 -5.54 -24.39 16.78
CA ILE A 308 -6.44 -23.24 16.96
C ILE A 308 -7.73 -23.45 16.18
N LYS A 309 -7.64 -23.82 14.89
CA LYS A 309 -8.80 -24.08 14.05
C LYS A 309 -9.74 -25.13 14.65
N GLU A 310 -9.19 -26.27 15.05
CA GLU A 310 -9.97 -27.35 15.70
C GLU A 310 -10.66 -26.83 16.96
N SER A 311 -9.94 -26.11 17.82
CA SER A 311 -10.51 -25.58 19.07
C SER A 311 -11.58 -24.50 18.82
N VAL A 312 -11.46 -23.70 17.77
CA VAL A 312 -12.51 -22.74 17.35
C VAL A 312 -13.74 -23.48 16.86
N GLN A 313 -13.58 -24.60 16.17
CA GLN A 313 -14.72 -25.40 15.69
C GLN A 313 -15.53 -26.06 16.82
N GLU A 314 -14.95 -26.23 18.01
CA GLU A 314 -15.63 -26.73 19.21
C GLU A 314 -16.64 -25.70 19.79
N GLU A 315 -16.57 -24.41 19.40
CA GLU A 315 -17.52 -23.37 19.84
C GLU A 315 -18.92 -23.63 19.27
N PRO A 316 -19.94 -23.86 20.12
CA PRO A 316 -21.28 -24.26 19.63
C PRO A 316 -22.06 -23.11 19.01
N ASP A 317 -21.93 -21.89 19.56
CA ASP A 317 -22.65 -20.73 19.02
C ASP A 317 -22.05 -20.27 17.69
N PRO A 318 -22.81 -20.26 16.58
CA PRO A 318 -22.28 -19.94 15.26
C PRO A 318 -21.81 -18.49 15.13
N ILE A 319 -22.40 -17.54 15.86
CA ILE A 319 -22.01 -16.11 15.80
C ILE A 319 -20.66 -15.95 16.54
N THR A 320 -20.55 -16.50 17.73
CA THR A 320 -19.30 -16.51 18.52
C THR A 320 -18.20 -17.22 17.74
N ARG A 321 -18.49 -18.41 17.18
CA ARG A 321 -17.54 -19.16 16.35
C ARG A 321 -17.10 -18.34 15.14
N GLY A 322 -18.01 -17.62 14.47
CA GLY A 322 -17.67 -16.73 13.35
C GLY A 322 -16.69 -15.63 13.75
N LYS A 323 -16.87 -15.02 14.92
CA LYS A 323 -15.93 -13.99 15.45
C LYS A 323 -14.57 -14.60 15.82
N LEU A 324 -14.53 -15.79 16.39
CA LEU A 324 -13.28 -16.48 16.68
C LEU A 324 -12.55 -16.88 15.38
N LEU A 325 -13.29 -17.32 14.35
CA LEU A 325 -12.74 -17.58 13.01
C LEU A 325 -12.22 -16.31 12.33
N LEU A 326 -12.85 -15.14 12.57
CA LEU A 326 -12.33 -13.85 12.09
C LEU A 326 -10.95 -13.55 12.69
N ALA A 327 -10.78 -13.73 14.01
CA ALA A 327 -9.48 -13.57 14.67
C ALA A 327 -8.45 -14.58 14.15
N PHE A 328 -8.86 -15.84 13.95
CA PHE A 328 -8.03 -16.89 13.38
C PHE A 328 -7.59 -16.57 11.95
N SER A 329 -8.51 -16.19 11.06
CA SER A 329 -8.18 -15.87 9.68
C SER A 329 -7.25 -14.66 9.57
N ALA A 330 -7.38 -13.70 10.48
CA ALA A 330 -6.54 -12.50 10.52
C ALA A 330 -5.05 -12.78 10.79
N ILE A 331 -4.72 -13.92 11.44
CA ILE A 331 -3.32 -14.28 11.74
C ILE A 331 -2.68 -15.15 10.66
N LEU A 332 -3.44 -15.79 9.79
CA LEU A 332 -2.97 -16.79 8.84
C LEU A 332 -1.83 -16.27 7.95
N LYS A 333 -1.97 -15.07 7.43
CA LYS A 333 -0.96 -14.46 6.56
C LYS A 333 0.33 -14.14 7.32
N ASN A 334 0.20 -13.58 8.53
CA ASN A 334 1.35 -13.19 9.34
C ASN A 334 2.08 -14.38 9.96
N CYS A 335 1.41 -15.50 10.18
CA CYS A 335 2.02 -16.74 10.66
C CYS A 335 2.56 -17.63 9.54
N SER A 336 2.49 -17.19 8.27
CA SER A 336 3.03 -17.91 7.12
C SER A 336 4.50 -17.59 6.88
N LYS A 337 5.16 -18.40 6.03
CA LYS A 337 6.54 -18.17 5.55
C LYS A 337 6.73 -16.83 4.82
N MET A 338 5.66 -16.15 4.49
CA MET A 338 5.70 -14.83 3.84
C MET A 338 6.07 -13.69 4.81
N TYR A 339 6.17 -13.94 6.11
CA TYR A 339 6.50 -12.90 7.09
C TYR A 339 8.01 -12.65 7.14
N ARG A 340 8.44 -11.52 6.57
CA ARG A 340 9.84 -11.13 6.48
C ARG A 340 10.40 -10.75 7.85
N PHE A 341 11.64 -11.14 8.12
CA PHE A 341 12.42 -10.67 9.26
C PHE A 341 13.26 -9.46 8.88
N HIS A 342 13.28 -8.45 9.76
CA HIS A 342 14.29 -7.39 9.83
C HIS A 342 14.35 -6.85 11.26
N GLU A 343 15.47 -6.27 11.67
CA GLU A 343 15.72 -5.86 13.07
C GLU A 343 14.73 -4.79 13.57
N GLY A 344 14.22 -3.92 12.71
CA GLY A 344 13.23 -2.90 13.04
C GLY A 344 11.77 -3.39 13.07
N GLY A 345 11.52 -4.69 12.92
CA GLY A 345 10.16 -5.24 12.88
C GLY A 345 10.02 -6.41 11.92
N GLY A 346 8.91 -6.50 11.22
CA GLY A 346 8.59 -7.52 10.24
C GLY A 346 7.29 -7.20 9.53
N GLY A 347 6.97 -7.94 8.49
CA GLY A 347 5.71 -7.77 7.78
C GLY A 347 5.56 -8.74 6.61
N SER A 348 4.31 -9.04 6.30
CA SER A 348 3.98 -9.82 5.10
C SER A 348 3.80 -8.88 3.90
N PRO A 349 4.17 -9.30 2.69
CA PRO A 349 3.96 -8.49 1.49
C PRO A 349 2.47 -8.18 1.30
N ILE A 350 2.17 -7.01 0.75
CA ILE A 350 0.81 -6.59 0.41
C ILE A 350 0.60 -6.84 -1.08
N GLY A 351 -0.50 -7.53 -1.44
CA GLY A 351 -0.87 -7.78 -2.84
C GLY A 351 -0.03 -8.82 -3.57
N ALA A 352 0.78 -9.61 -2.86
CA ALA A 352 1.62 -10.65 -3.45
C ALA A 352 1.88 -11.81 -2.48
N TYR A 353 2.20 -12.97 -3.05
CA TYR A 353 2.75 -14.12 -2.33
C TYR A 353 4.25 -14.15 -2.57
N TYR A 354 5.03 -14.01 -1.52
CA TYR A 354 6.49 -13.97 -1.58
C TYR A 354 7.10 -14.60 -0.34
N VAL A 355 8.00 -15.55 -0.51
CA VAL A 355 8.74 -16.20 0.60
C VAL A 355 10.15 -15.62 0.66
N PRO A 356 10.49 -14.83 1.69
CA PRO A 356 11.83 -14.29 1.86
C PRO A 356 12.84 -15.35 2.30
N SER A 357 14.11 -15.16 1.94
CA SER A 357 15.21 -16.06 2.37
C SER A 357 15.47 -16.02 3.87
N ILE A 358 15.14 -14.90 4.50
CA ILE A 358 15.20 -14.73 5.96
C ILE A 358 13.80 -14.34 6.40
N ARG A 359 13.18 -15.17 7.22
CA ARG A 359 11.80 -14.97 7.63
C ARG A 359 11.62 -15.15 9.13
N LYS A 360 10.54 -14.62 9.63
CA LYS A 360 10.14 -14.72 11.03
C LYS A 360 8.90 -15.59 11.13
N GLU A 361 9.02 -16.76 11.73
CA GLU A 361 7.89 -17.61 12.12
C GLU A 361 7.31 -17.07 13.43
N LEU A 362 6.17 -16.41 13.36
CA LEU A 362 5.48 -15.91 14.55
C LEU A 362 4.82 -17.05 15.32
N ASN A 363 4.89 -16.99 16.63
CA ASN A 363 4.07 -17.86 17.47
C ASN A 363 2.58 -17.46 17.33
N PRO A 364 1.72 -18.35 16.79
CA PRO A 364 0.32 -18.03 16.56
C PRO A 364 -0.47 -17.65 17.81
N LEU A 365 -0.03 -18.05 19.01
CA LEU A 365 -0.69 -17.67 20.26
C LEU A 365 -0.60 -16.17 20.54
N PHE A 366 0.55 -15.54 20.27
CA PHE A 366 0.68 -14.09 20.41
C PHE A 366 -0.16 -13.36 19.39
N ALA A 367 -0.09 -13.80 18.13
CA ALA A 367 -0.88 -13.21 17.06
C ALA A 367 -2.39 -13.36 17.30
N LEU A 368 -2.83 -14.52 17.76
CA LEU A 368 -4.23 -14.78 18.12
C LEU A 368 -4.69 -13.88 19.27
N LYS A 369 -3.91 -13.79 20.35
CA LYS A 369 -4.23 -12.92 21.50
C LYS A 369 -4.42 -11.48 21.08
N GLU A 370 -3.52 -10.96 20.23
CA GLU A 370 -3.62 -9.60 19.68
C GLU A 370 -4.90 -9.42 18.85
N LYS A 371 -5.22 -10.39 17.98
CA LYS A 371 -6.40 -10.30 17.13
C LYS A 371 -7.71 -10.51 17.87
N LEU A 372 -7.74 -11.33 18.92
CA LEU A 372 -8.89 -11.40 19.83
C LEU A 372 -9.14 -10.04 20.51
N GLY A 373 -8.09 -9.34 20.94
CA GLY A 373 -8.18 -7.98 21.46
C GLY A 373 -8.69 -6.97 20.42
N ALA A 374 -8.25 -7.10 19.17
CA ALA A 374 -8.75 -6.27 18.07
C ALA A 374 -10.25 -6.51 17.79
N VAL A 375 -10.73 -7.75 17.87
CA VAL A 375 -12.17 -8.06 17.76
C VAL A 375 -12.95 -7.44 18.92
N VAL A 376 -12.41 -7.43 20.14
CA VAL A 376 -13.02 -6.73 21.28
C VAL A 376 -13.20 -5.24 20.97
N SER A 377 -12.16 -4.58 20.45
CA SER A 377 -12.24 -3.16 20.08
C SER A 377 -13.27 -2.90 18.98
N THR A 378 -13.37 -3.82 18.00
CA THR A 378 -14.38 -3.78 16.94
C THR A 378 -15.80 -3.93 17.49
N LEU A 379 -16.02 -4.88 18.40
CA LEU A 379 -17.33 -5.08 19.03
C LEU A 379 -17.76 -3.87 19.86
N HIS A 380 -16.82 -3.19 20.50
CA HIS A 380 -17.10 -1.94 21.20
C HIS A 380 -17.63 -0.86 20.24
N GLU A 381 -16.93 -0.65 19.11
CA GLU A 381 -17.37 0.31 18.10
C GLU A 381 -18.75 -0.07 17.50
N ILE A 382 -18.94 -1.36 17.15
CA ILE A 382 -20.23 -1.84 16.63
C ILE A 382 -21.38 -1.65 17.64
N SER A 383 -21.11 -1.74 18.94
CA SER A 383 -22.13 -1.57 19.99
C SER A 383 -22.74 -0.17 20.04
N GLU A 384 -22.07 0.82 19.46
CA GLU A 384 -22.55 2.20 19.36
C GLU A 384 -23.47 2.41 18.16
N TRP A 385 -23.51 1.45 17.20
CA TRP A 385 -24.38 1.54 16.04
C TRP A 385 -25.86 1.37 16.43
N GLY A 386 -26.73 2.07 15.73
CA GLY A 386 -28.17 1.97 15.92
C GLY A 386 -28.75 0.61 15.49
N PRO A 387 -30.05 0.41 15.64
CA PRO A 387 -30.76 -0.84 15.33
C PRO A 387 -30.97 -1.00 13.83
N HIS A 388 -29.91 -1.32 13.10
CA HIS A 388 -29.94 -1.55 11.66
C HIS A 388 -29.56 -3.01 11.36
N SER A 389 -30.00 -3.50 10.19
CA SER A 389 -29.83 -4.89 9.79
C SER A 389 -28.95 -5.01 8.56
N PHE A 390 -28.27 -6.12 8.44
CA PHE A 390 -27.49 -6.43 7.24
C PHE A 390 -27.59 -7.91 6.87
N VAL A 391 -27.26 -8.19 5.61
CA VAL A 391 -27.08 -9.54 5.09
C VAL A 391 -25.84 -9.59 4.20
N VAL A 392 -25.08 -10.67 4.32
CA VAL A 392 -23.98 -10.99 3.40
C VAL A 392 -24.31 -12.28 2.68
N SER A 393 -24.16 -12.29 1.37
CA SER A 393 -24.39 -13.49 0.56
C SER A 393 -23.15 -13.86 -0.24
N ASN A 394 -22.74 -15.13 -0.15
CA ASN A 394 -21.65 -15.67 -0.97
C ASN A 394 -22.23 -16.21 -2.28
N GLN A 395 -22.30 -15.37 -3.30
CA GLN A 395 -22.83 -15.69 -4.61
C GLN A 395 -22.30 -14.74 -5.69
N SER A 396 -22.58 -15.06 -6.97
CA SER A 396 -22.33 -14.11 -8.06
C SER A 396 -23.32 -12.95 -8.01
N ALA A 397 -22.82 -11.73 -8.20
CA ALA A 397 -23.64 -10.53 -8.32
C ALA A 397 -24.31 -10.37 -9.69
N ALA A 398 -23.98 -11.21 -10.67
CA ALA A 398 -24.62 -11.22 -11.98
C ALA A 398 -26.10 -11.67 -11.95
N ARG A 399 -26.53 -12.25 -10.83
CA ARG A 399 -27.93 -12.64 -10.60
C ARG A 399 -28.27 -12.52 -9.13
N LEU A 400 -29.11 -11.57 -8.78
CA LEU A 400 -29.53 -11.27 -7.41
C LEU A 400 -30.99 -11.61 -7.17
N ASP A 401 -31.27 -12.38 -6.10
CA ASP A 401 -32.64 -12.61 -5.63
C ASP A 401 -33.18 -11.40 -4.84
N ILE A 402 -33.04 -10.23 -5.45
CA ILE A 402 -33.51 -8.94 -4.93
C ILE A 402 -34.63 -8.45 -5.84
N PRO A 403 -35.80 -8.01 -5.30
CA PRO A 403 -36.86 -7.41 -6.10
C PRO A 403 -36.37 -6.19 -6.89
N SER A 404 -36.92 -6.00 -8.08
CA SER A 404 -36.61 -4.81 -8.89
C SER A 404 -37.03 -3.53 -8.15
N ASN A 405 -36.25 -2.46 -8.30
CA ASN A 405 -36.54 -1.14 -7.74
C ASN A 405 -36.72 -1.15 -6.20
N SER A 406 -35.85 -1.86 -5.49
CA SER A 406 -35.95 -2.00 -4.04
C SER A 406 -34.74 -1.42 -3.29
N ILE A 407 -33.62 -1.16 -3.96
CA ILE A 407 -32.38 -0.67 -3.38
C ILE A 407 -32.31 0.85 -3.50
N ASP A 408 -31.95 1.52 -2.40
CA ASP A 408 -31.86 2.99 -2.34
C ASP A 408 -30.53 3.55 -2.86
N TYR A 409 -29.43 2.79 -2.68
CA TYR A 409 -28.11 3.25 -3.09
C TYR A 409 -27.13 2.06 -3.27
N VAL A 410 -26.21 2.25 -4.17
CA VAL A 410 -25.08 1.31 -4.37
C VAL A 410 -23.77 2.06 -4.22
N PHE A 411 -22.87 1.54 -3.39
CA PHE A 411 -21.45 1.93 -3.37
C PHE A 411 -20.62 0.67 -3.55
N THR A 412 -19.68 0.70 -4.49
CA THR A 412 -18.92 -0.52 -4.81
C THR A 412 -17.54 -0.22 -5.39
N ASP A 413 -16.62 -1.17 -5.18
CA ASP A 413 -15.26 -1.22 -5.70
C ASP A 413 -15.11 -2.54 -6.48
N PRO A 414 -15.46 -2.55 -7.78
CA PRO A 414 -15.44 -3.78 -8.58
C PRO A 414 -14.03 -4.26 -8.86
N PRO A 415 -13.82 -5.56 -9.16
CA PRO A 415 -12.51 -6.05 -9.58
C PRO A 415 -12.09 -5.39 -10.91
N TYR A 416 -10.81 -4.99 -10.99
CA TYR A 416 -10.22 -4.37 -12.17
C TYR A 416 -9.65 -5.45 -13.09
N ALA A 417 -9.93 -5.34 -14.39
CA ALA A 417 -9.79 -6.40 -15.40
C ALA A 417 -8.57 -7.33 -15.28
N ASP A 418 -7.36 -6.78 -15.15
CA ASP A 418 -6.11 -7.57 -15.16
C ASP A 418 -5.20 -7.34 -13.94
N THR A 419 -5.60 -6.48 -13.01
CA THR A 419 -4.68 -5.97 -11.98
C THR A 419 -4.61 -6.80 -10.71
N MET A 420 -5.71 -7.44 -10.29
CA MET A 420 -5.77 -8.13 -9.00
C MET A 420 -6.58 -9.44 -9.09
N PRO A 421 -5.91 -10.60 -9.10
CA PRO A 421 -6.59 -11.90 -9.06
C PRO A 421 -7.06 -12.18 -7.61
N PHE A 422 -8.21 -11.62 -7.22
CA PHE A 422 -8.73 -11.72 -5.85
C PHE A 422 -8.96 -13.17 -5.40
N GLY A 423 -9.43 -14.04 -6.28
CA GLY A 423 -9.61 -15.47 -5.98
C GLY A 423 -8.28 -16.15 -5.64
N ASP A 424 -7.25 -15.90 -6.46
CA ASP A 424 -5.92 -16.43 -6.20
C ASP A 424 -5.32 -15.84 -4.91
N LEU A 425 -5.49 -14.55 -4.69
CA LEU A 425 -4.99 -13.88 -3.48
C LEU A 425 -5.70 -14.36 -2.21
N ASN A 426 -7.00 -14.68 -2.28
CA ASN A 426 -7.77 -15.20 -1.17
C ASN A 426 -7.51 -16.67 -0.89
N PHE A 427 -6.73 -17.38 -1.73
CA PHE A 427 -6.39 -18.80 -1.62
C PHE A 427 -6.00 -19.20 -0.18
N LEU A 428 -5.21 -18.39 0.49
CA LEU A 428 -4.75 -18.69 1.86
C LEU A 428 -5.92 -18.75 2.84
N TRP A 429 -6.86 -17.82 2.76
CA TRP A 429 -8.03 -17.81 3.65
C TRP A 429 -9.06 -18.84 3.25
N ASP A 430 -9.36 -18.94 1.94
CA ASP A 430 -10.32 -19.93 1.42
C ASP A 430 -9.84 -21.36 1.71
N GLY A 431 -8.56 -21.65 1.53
CA GLY A 431 -7.99 -22.96 1.80
C GLY A 431 -8.05 -23.39 3.28
N TRP A 432 -7.95 -22.43 4.20
CA TRP A 432 -8.11 -22.72 5.63
C TRP A 432 -9.56 -22.81 6.08
N LEU A 433 -10.42 -21.94 5.59
CA LEU A 433 -11.80 -21.79 6.05
C LEU A 433 -12.79 -22.61 5.23
N TYR A 434 -12.61 -22.67 3.91
CA TYR A 434 -13.55 -23.21 2.93
C TYR A 434 -12.82 -23.98 1.82
N PRO A 435 -12.08 -25.04 2.14
CA PRO A 435 -11.25 -25.74 1.15
C PRO A 435 -12.04 -26.30 -0.04
N GLU A 436 -13.33 -26.60 0.15
CA GLU A 436 -14.25 -27.02 -0.90
C GLU A 436 -14.52 -25.92 -1.95
N SER A 437 -14.24 -24.67 -1.62
CA SER A 437 -14.41 -23.55 -2.55
C SER A 437 -13.24 -23.35 -3.51
N LEU A 438 -12.09 -23.95 -3.25
CA LEU A 438 -10.87 -23.80 -4.08
C LEU A 438 -11.04 -24.32 -5.51
N CYS A 439 -12.03 -25.18 -5.76
CA CYS A 439 -12.37 -25.70 -7.08
C CYS A 439 -13.36 -24.82 -7.86
N ARG A 440 -13.81 -23.69 -7.30
CA ARG A 440 -14.79 -22.82 -7.95
C ARG A 440 -14.09 -21.93 -8.98
N THR A 441 -14.52 -22.03 -10.21
CA THR A 441 -14.15 -21.13 -11.30
C THR A 441 -15.25 -20.08 -11.47
N GLY A 442 -14.92 -18.84 -11.74
CA GLY A 442 -15.95 -17.80 -11.99
C GLY A 442 -15.47 -16.37 -11.77
N GLU A 443 -14.16 -16.16 -11.53
CA GLU A 443 -13.62 -14.82 -11.55
C GLU A 443 -13.68 -14.23 -12.97
N ALA A 444 -14.14 -12.98 -13.03
CA ALA A 444 -14.09 -12.19 -14.24
C ALA A 444 -12.67 -11.65 -14.41
N ILE A 445 -11.88 -12.28 -15.29
CA ILE A 445 -10.50 -11.89 -15.55
C ILE A 445 -10.28 -11.85 -17.07
N GLY A 446 -9.51 -10.90 -17.54
CA GLY A 446 -9.15 -10.76 -18.94
C GLY A 446 -10.38 -10.54 -19.84
N ASP A 447 -10.43 -11.21 -20.98
CA ASP A 447 -11.47 -11.04 -22.01
C ASP A 447 -12.91 -11.27 -21.51
N SER A 448 -13.11 -11.99 -20.41
CA SER A 448 -14.42 -12.21 -19.83
C SER A 448 -14.90 -11.07 -18.91
N TRP A 449 -14.01 -10.16 -18.50
CA TRP A 449 -14.31 -9.11 -17.52
C TRP A 449 -15.49 -8.23 -17.94
N TYR A 450 -15.44 -7.69 -19.15
CA TYR A 450 -16.48 -6.79 -19.66
C TYR A 450 -17.88 -7.47 -19.63
N SER A 451 -17.99 -8.67 -20.14
CA SER A 451 -19.27 -9.40 -20.23
C SER A 451 -19.86 -9.74 -18.85
N VAL A 452 -19.01 -10.14 -17.92
CA VAL A 452 -19.41 -10.43 -16.54
C VAL A 452 -19.82 -9.15 -15.81
N MET A 453 -19.00 -8.11 -15.90
CA MET A 453 -19.32 -6.80 -15.26
C MET A 453 -20.59 -6.20 -15.84
N LEU A 454 -20.80 -6.28 -17.14
CA LEU A 454 -22.04 -5.84 -17.78
C LEU A 454 -23.26 -6.60 -17.22
N SER A 455 -23.14 -7.91 -17.03
CA SER A 455 -24.20 -8.71 -16.41
C SER A 455 -24.48 -8.26 -14.98
N VAL A 456 -23.44 -8.00 -14.19
CA VAL A 456 -23.58 -7.49 -12.81
C VAL A 456 -24.23 -6.11 -12.80
N PHE A 457 -23.76 -5.16 -13.60
CA PHE A 457 -24.33 -3.80 -13.57
C PHE A 457 -25.73 -3.71 -14.17
N ARG A 458 -26.11 -4.59 -15.09
CA ARG A 458 -27.51 -4.75 -15.51
C ARG A 458 -28.39 -5.21 -14.36
N GLU A 459 -27.89 -6.12 -13.53
CA GLU A 459 -28.60 -6.62 -12.36
C GLU A 459 -28.68 -5.54 -11.26
N VAL A 460 -27.59 -4.80 -11.02
CA VAL A 460 -27.57 -3.62 -10.14
C VAL A 460 -28.58 -2.57 -10.63
N TYR A 461 -28.63 -2.28 -11.93
CA TYR A 461 -29.61 -1.37 -12.52
C TYR A 461 -31.04 -1.86 -12.27
N ARG A 462 -31.31 -3.15 -12.44
CA ARG A 462 -32.62 -3.73 -12.21
C ARG A 462 -33.10 -3.51 -10.77
N VAL A 463 -32.24 -3.79 -9.78
CA VAL A 463 -32.62 -3.75 -8.36
C VAL A 463 -32.65 -2.34 -7.77
N LEU A 464 -31.86 -1.41 -8.32
CA LEU A 464 -31.80 -0.02 -7.87
C LEU A 464 -33.12 0.71 -8.17
N LYS A 465 -33.60 1.56 -7.27
CA LYS A 465 -34.80 2.39 -7.46
C LYS A 465 -34.58 3.41 -8.59
N PRO A 466 -35.64 3.78 -9.34
CA PRO A 466 -35.59 4.88 -10.31
C PRO A 466 -35.09 6.17 -9.62
N GLY A 467 -34.13 6.85 -10.21
CA GLY A 467 -33.54 8.06 -9.65
C GLY A 467 -32.47 7.82 -8.57
N ALA A 468 -32.26 6.59 -8.11
CA ALA A 468 -31.23 6.26 -7.13
C ALA A 468 -29.84 6.22 -7.77
N CYS A 469 -28.83 6.47 -6.93
CA CYS A 469 -27.43 6.59 -7.34
C CYS A 469 -26.64 5.28 -7.12
N CYS A 470 -25.65 5.08 -8.00
CA CYS A 470 -24.62 4.05 -7.88
C CYS A 470 -23.26 4.75 -7.95
N SER A 471 -22.47 4.67 -6.87
CA SER A 471 -21.09 5.18 -6.82
C SER A 471 -20.13 4.02 -7.02
N VAL A 472 -19.32 4.11 -8.06
CA VAL A 472 -18.32 3.12 -8.42
C VAL A 472 -16.94 3.68 -8.11
N CYS A 473 -16.24 3.04 -7.20
CA CYS A 473 -14.83 3.31 -6.94
C CYS A 473 -14.01 2.59 -8.00
N TYR A 474 -13.17 3.33 -8.72
CA TYR A 474 -12.39 2.76 -9.81
C TYR A 474 -10.95 3.24 -9.78
N HIS A 475 -10.05 2.30 -9.93
CA HIS A 475 -8.62 2.53 -9.84
C HIS A 475 -7.90 1.66 -10.87
N ASP A 476 -7.63 2.24 -12.03
CA ASP A 476 -6.86 1.56 -13.05
C ASP A 476 -5.77 2.46 -13.63
N THR A 477 -4.63 1.84 -13.93
CA THR A 477 -3.46 2.48 -14.53
C THR A 477 -3.33 2.17 -16.01
N SER A 478 -4.16 1.27 -16.53
CA SER A 478 -4.15 0.88 -17.95
C SER A 478 -4.98 1.84 -18.78
N GLU A 479 -4.41 2.24 -19.91
CA GLU A 479 -5.07 3.10 -20.88
C GLU A 479 -6.25 2.34 -21.52
N GLY A 480 -7.43 2.95 -21.54
CA GLY A 480 -8.63 2.39 -22.18
C GLY A 480 -9.69 1.85 -21.23
N THR A 481 -9.35 1.31 -20.07
CA THR A 481 -10.31 0.67 -19.14
C THR A 481 -11.34 1.62 -18.53
N TRP A 482 -11.04 2.92 -18.46
CA TRP A 482 -12.02 3.93 -18.07
C TRP A 482 -13.13 4.10 -19.10
N GLY A 483 -12.80 4.04 -20.40
CA GLY A 483 -13.78 4.03 -21.48
C GLY A 483 -14.70 2.81 -21.36
N ASP A 484 -14.10 1.63 -21.14
CA ASP A 484 -14.83 0.38 -20.97
C ASP A 484 -15.83 0.44 -19.79
N LEU A 485 -15.44 1.04 -18.65
CA LEU A 485 -16.36 1.22 -17.52
C LEU A 485 -17.55 2.12 -17.89
N LEU A 486 -17.31 3.23 -18.55
CA LEU A 486 -18.40 4.16 -18.94
C LEU A 486 -19.33 3.55 -19.97
N ASP A 487 -18.80 2.87 -20.96
CA ASP A 487 -19.55 2.19 -22.00
C ASP A 487 -20.40 1.06 -21.39
N LEU A 488 -19.80 0.26 -20.52
CA LEU A 488 -20.47 -0.79 -19.76
C LEU A 488 -21.61 -0.25 -18.91
N MET A 489 -21.39 0.84 -18.19
CA MET A 489 -22.44 1.46 -17.36
C MET A 489 -23.55 2.07 -18.20
N ALA A 490 -23.23 2.67 -19.34
CA ALA A 490 -24.22 3.19 -20.29
C ALA A 490 -25.04 2.05 -20.92
N GLU A 491 -24.40 0.94 -21.31
CA GLU A 491 -25.04 -0.25 -21.86
C GLU A 491 -25.93 -0.95 -20.80
N ALA A 492 -25.55 -0.90 -19.53
CA ALA A 492 -26.39 -1.35 -18.42
C ALA A 492 -27.60 -0.45 -18.13
N GLY A 493 -27.65 0.76 -18.72
CA GLY A 493 -28.76 1.71 -18.64
C GLY A 493 -28.51 2.89 -17.68
N PHE A 494 -27.35 2.98 -17.07
CA PHE A 494 -26.98 4.06 -16.17
C PHE A 494 -26.62 5.34 -16.92
N ARG A 495 -26.73 6.47 -16.23
CA ARG A 495 -26.23 7.77 -16.69
C ARG A 495 -25.24 8.30 -15.67
N ALA A 496 -24.08 8.75 -16.13
CA ALA A 496 -23.10 9.39 -15.26
C ALA A 496 -23.66 10.73 -14.71
N ILE A 497 -23.44 11.00 -13.44
CA ILE A 497 -23.73 12.28 -12.81
C ILE A 497 -22.45 13.13 -12.95
N ILE A 498 -22.49 14.09 -13.84
CA ILE A 498 -21.35 14.98 -14.10
C ILE A 498 -21.41 16.12 -13.09
N GLY A 499 -20.43 16.16 -12.18
CA GLY A 499 -20.21 17.24 -11.22
C GLY A 499 -19.14 18.22 -11.71
N LYS A 500 -18.86 19.26 -10.92
CA LYS A 500 -17.76 20.19 -11.20
C LYS A 500 -16.39 19.50 -11.06
N ASP A 501 -16.28 18.51 -10.17
CA ASP A 501 -15.04 17.79 -9.90
C ASP A 501 -15.29 16.28 -9.86
N VAL A 502 -14.35 15.50 -10.38
CA VAL A 502 -14.34 14.05 -10.16
C VAL A 502 -13.94 13.81 -8.70
N LEU A 503 -14.78 13.04 -8.01
CA LEU A 503 -14.54 12.72 -6.62
C LEU A 503 -13.46 11.66 -6.49
N TYR A 504 -12.67 11.74 -5.45
CA TYR A 504 -11.69 10.71 -5.12
C TYR A 504 -11.62 10.47 -3.60
N ILE A 505 -11.16 9.28 -3.26
CA ILE A 505 -10.77 8.91 -1.90
C ILE A 505 -9.24 8.95 -1.84
N GLU A 506 -8.70 9.85 -1.04
CA GLU A 506 -7.26 9.94 -0.78
C GLU A 506 -6.97 9.47 0.63
N THR A 507 -5.97 8.61 0.78
CA THR A 507 -5.53 8.14 2.09
C THR A 507 -4.24 8.82 2.50
N THR A 508 -4.17 9.27 3.75
CA THR A 508 -2.97 9.92 4.31
C THR A 508 -1.81 8.96 4.54
N GLN A 509 -2.10 7.67 4.68
CA GLN A 509 -1.10 6.61 4.79
C GLN A 509 -0.94 5.93 3.43
N ARG A 510 0.28 5.93 2.93
CA ARG A 510 0.64 5.31 1.65
C ARG A 510 1.32 3.97 1.90
N ALA A 511 0.92 2.95 1.15
CA ALA A 511 1.71 1.72 1.09
C ALA A 511 3.08 2.02 0.47
N TYR A 512 4.11 1.31 0.90
CA TYR A 512 5.47 1.51 0.39
C TYR A 512 5.54 1.44 -1.15
N GLN A 513 4.82 0.51 -1.75
CA GLN A 513 4.74 0.38 -3.22
C GLN A 513 4.14 1.63 -3.88
N GLN A 514 3.16 2.28 -3.26
CA GLN A 514 2.57 3.54 -3.75
C GLN A 514 3.54 4.74 -3.64
N THR A 515 4.59 4.59 -2.84
CA THR A 515 5.60 5.64 -2.66
C THR A 515 6.75 5.50 -3.66
N VAL A 516 7.02 4.28 -4.14
CA VAL A 516 8.24 3.92 -4.88
C VAL A 516 7.97 3.53 -6.33
N ALA A 517 6.77 3.08 -6.69
CA ALA A 517 6.44 2.66 -8.05
C ALA A 517 5.88 3.81 -8.91
N ASP A 518 6.37 3.94 -10.12
CA ASP A 518 6.00 5.02 -11.07
C ASP A 518 4.58 4.90 -11.64
N LYS A 519 3.96 3.74 -11.54
CA LYS A 519 2.66 3.44 -12.15
C LYS A 519 1.58 3.09 -11.13
N VAL A 520 1.76 3.46 -9.86
CA VAL A 520 0.76 3.19 -8.83
C VAL A 520 -0.03 4.45 -8.55
N VAL A 521 -1.28 4.47 -8.98
CA VAL A 521 -2.23 5.55 -8.73
C VAL A 521 -2.39 5.74 -7.21
N LYS A 522 -2.38 6.98 -6.76
CA LYS A 522 -2.39 7.36 -5.34
C LYS A 522 -3.79 7.69 -4.82
N ARG A 523 -4.77 7.74 -5.71
CA ARG A 523 -6.15 8.15 -5.43
C ARG A 523 -7.12 7.17 -6.06
N ASP A 524 -8.13 6.80 -5.32
CA ASP A 524 -9.24 6.01 -5.82
C ASP A 524 -10.33 6.98 -6.31
N HIS A 525 -10.58 7.03 -7.61
CA HIS A 525 -11.63 7.87 -8.17
C HIS A 525 -13.00 7.27 -7.89
N VAL A 526 -13.99 8.11 -7.64
CA VAL A 526 -15.38 7.69 -7.42
C VAL A 526 -16.28 8.34 -8.45
N VAL A 527 -16.81 7.52 -9.33
CA VAL A 527 -17.75 7.93 -10.37
C VAL A 527 -19.18 7.63 -9.93
N ASN A 528 -20.04 8.64 -10.05
CA ASN A 528 -21.44 8.52 -9.65
C ASN A 528 -22.32 8.34 -10.88
N PHE A 529 -23.20 7.36 -10.81
CA PHE A 529 -24.19 7.06 -11.84
C PHE A 529 -25.59 7.12 -11.26
N VAL A 530 -26.57 7.40 -12.08
CA VAL A 530 -27.99 7.42 -11.71
C VAL A 530 -28.81 6.50 -12.60
N LYS A 531 -29.73 5.78 -12.01
CA LYS A 531 -30.78 5.08 -12.76
C LYS A 531 -31.78 6.09 -13.25
N SER A 532 -31.77 6.41 -14.57
CA SER A 532 -32.68 7.40 -15.13
C SER A 532 -34.13 6.97 -15.00
N SER A 533 -35.01 7.83 -14.49
CA SER A 533 -36.44 7.67 -14.68
C SER A 533 -36.81 7.96 -16.13
N ARG A 534 -37.72 7.24 -16.74
CA ARG A 534 -38.18 7.39 -18.13
C ARG A 534 -38.63 8.81 -18.53
N THR A 535 -38.74 9.73 -17.58
CA THR A 535 -39.27 11.10 -17.78
C THR A 535 -38.20 12.19 -17.95
N LEU A 536 -36.89 11.90 -17.77
CA LEU A 536 -35.84 12.87 -18.06
C LEU A 536 -35.47 12.78 -19.54
N VAL A 537 -35.93 13.75 -20.28
CA VAL A 537 -35.64 14.03 -21.70
C VAL A 537 -34.12 13.80 -21.96
N ALA A 538 -33.84 13.08 -23.01
CA ALA A 538 -32.49 12.91 -23.56
C ALA A 538 -31.78 14.25 -23.62
N LEU A 539 -30.82 14.47 -22.75
CA LEU A 539 -29.82 15.52 -22.96
C LEU A 539 -29.08 15.12 -24.23
N ASN A 540 -29.14 15.98 -25.22
CA ASN A 540 -28.65 15.78 -26.55
C ASN A 540 -27.25 15.18 -26.57
N LEU A 541 -27.15 13.90 -26.88
CA LEU A 541 -25.95 13.24 -27.39
C LEU A 541 -25.55 13.75 -28.80
N ALA A 542 -26.26 14.78 -29.33
CA ALA A 542 -26.14 15.21 -30.69
C ALA A 542 -24.97 16.15 -31.02
N THR A 543 -24.15 16.49 -30.03
CA THR A 543 -22.87 17.17 -30.32
C THR A 543 -21.74 16.43 -29.60
N LEU A 544 -21.47 15.23 -30.08
CA LEU A 544 -20.24 14.54 -29.71
C LEU A 544 -19.09 15.27 -30.42
N PRO A 545 -18.15 15.85 -29.66
CA PRO A 545 -16.97 16.43 -30.29
C PRO A 545 -16.23 15.33 -31.11
N THR A 546 -15.61 15.71 -32.21
CA THR A 546 -14.75 14.80 -32.99
C THR A 546 -13.51 14.42 -32.16
N ASP A 547 -12.79 13.32 -32.52
CA ASP A 547 -11.53 12.93 -31.85
C ASP A 547 -10.54 14.07 -31.70
N GLN A 548 -10.55 14.99 -32.67
CA GLN A 548 -9.75 16.20 -32.65
C GLN A 548 -10.09 17.14 -31.48
N SER A 549 -11.36 17.16 -31.04
CA SER A 549 -11.78 17.97 -29.86
C SER A 549 -11.44 17.34 -28.53
N VAL A 550 -11.41 16.01 -28.44
CA VAL A 550 -11.00 15.28 -27.24
C VAL A 550 -9.52 15.53 -26.95
N ARG A 551 -8.70 15.48 -27.99
CA ARG A 551 -7.27 15.77 -27.91
C ARG A 551 -7.00 17.24 -27.49
N GLU A 552 -7.75 18.19 -28.03
CA GLU A 552 -7.61 19.60 -27.64
C GLU A 552 -8.03 19.85 -26.18
N ILE A 553 -9.07 19.17 -25.69
CA ILE A 553 -9.44 19.23 -24.27
C ILE A 553 -8.32 18.67 -23.41
N ALA A 554 -7.75 17.51 -23.77
CA ALA A 554 -6.63 16.93 -23.01
C ALA A 554 -5.42 17.87 -22.98
N LYS A 555 -5.05 18.48 -24.10
CA LYS A 555 -3.96 19.45 -24.17
C LYS A 555 -4.21 20.68 -23.30
N GLN A 556 -5.41 21.23 -23.35
CA GLN A 556 -5.77 22.40 -22.53
C GLN A 556 -5.67 22.06 -21.04
N VAL A 557 -6.20 20.91 -20.64
CA VAL A 557 -6.14 20.47 -19.24
C VAL A 557 -4.69 20.27 -18.78
N ILE A 558 -3.87 19.60 -19.60
CA ILE A 558 -2.44 19.41 -19.29
C ILE A 558 -1.74 20.75 -19.14
N THR A 559 -2.04 21.69 -20.05
CA THR A 559 -1.43 23.02 -20.02
C THR A 559 -1.82 23.79 -18.77
N ASP A 560 -3.10 23.87 -18.45
CA ASP A 560 -3.60 24.60 -17.28
C ASP A 560 -3.08 23.98 -15.98
N PHE A 561 -3.15 22.65 -15.89
CA PHE A 561 -2.73 21.95 -14.67
C PHE A 561 -1.22 22.05 -14.42
N LEU A 562 -0.39 21.89 -15.45
CA LEU A 562 1.06 21.99 -15.31
C LEU A 562 1.53 23.44 -15.15
N ALA A 563 0.78 24.44 -15.63
CA ALA A 563 1.04 25.84 -15.34
C ALA A 563 0.91 26.14 -13.85
N ASP A 564 -0.14 25.60 -13.21
CA ASP A 564 -0.41 25.79 -11.79
C ASP A 564 0.41 24.84 -10.89
N ASN A 565 0.82 23.70 -11.43
CA ASN A 565 1.48 22.62 -10.68
C ASN A 565 2.70 22.08 -11.45
N PRO A 566 3.75 22.86 -11.67
CA PRO A 566 4.94 22.40 -12.37
C PRO A 566 5.68 21.31 -11.58
N GLY A 567 6.25 20.34 -12.28
CA GLY A 567 7.06 19.28 -11.68
C GLY A 567 6.27 18.18 -10.96
N VAL A 568 5.00 18.01 -11.28
CA VAL A 568 4.21 16.89 -10.79
C VAL A 568 4.52 15.60 -11.54
N SER A 569 4.22 14.47 -10.90
CA SER A 569 4.35 13.16 -11.55
C SER A 569 3.31 13.00 -12.68
N LYS A 570 3.63 12.16 -13.66
CA LYS A 570 2.75 11.80 -14.77
C LYS A 570 1.36 11.37 -14.28
N ASP A 571 1.31 10.58 -13.19
CA ASP A 571 0.06 10.08 -12.63
C ASP A 571 -0.86 11.21 -12.15
N ARG A 572 -0.30 12.29 -11.59
CA ARG A 572 -1.10 13.45 -11.18
C ARG A 572 -1.65 14.24 -12.37
N VAL A 573 -0.87 14.31 -13.46
CA VAL A 573 -1.36 14.93 -14.71
C VAL A 573 -2.48 14.06 -15.29
N TYR A 574 -2.30 12.75 -15.29
CA TYR A 574 -3.31 11.79 -15.74
C TYR A 574 -4.60 11.90 -14.93
N ASP A 575 -4.50 11.91 -13.60
CA ASP A 575 -5.65 12.07 -12.70
C ASP A 575 -6.47 13.33 -13.03
N GLU A 576 -5.80 14.45 -13.29
CA GLU A 576 -6.50 15.70 -13.62
C GLU A 576 -7.12 15.66 -15.03
N VAL A 577 -6.42 15.08 -16.01
CA VAL A 577 -6.96 14.90 -17.36
C VAL A 577 -8.20 14.01 -17.34
N VAL A 578 -8.13 12.87 -16.63
CA VAL A 578 -9.27 11.97 -16.40
C VAL A 578 -10.44 12.73 -15.78
N ALA A 579 -10.17 13.51 -14.73
CA ALA A 579 -11.18 14.32 -14.05
C ALA A 579 -11.88 15.30 -14.99
N ARG A 580 -11.12 16.07 -15.77
CA ARG A 580 -11.66 17.10 -16.67
C ARG A 580 -12.31 16.52 -17.91
N MET A 581 -11.77 15.47 -18.47
CA MET A 581 -12.38 14.76 -19.60
C MET A 581 -13.71 14.14 -19.21
N PHE A 582 -13.81 13.57 -18.01
CA PHE A 582 -15.06 13.09 -17.46
C PHE A 582 -16.10 14.22 -17.34
N GLN A 583 -15.69 15.39 -16.84
CA GLN A 583 -16.56 16.58 -16.78
C GLN A 583 -17.05 17.02 -18.14
N ALA A 584 -16.23 16.89 -19.17
CA ALA A 584 -16.59 17.19 -20.56
C ALA A 584 -17.50 16.10 -21.19
N GLY A 585 -17.85 15.03 -20.44
CA GLY A 585 -18.66 13.92 -20.93
C GLY A 585 -17.93 12.99 -21.90
N ARG A 586 -16.61 13.00 -21.88
CA ARG A 586 -15.74 12.19 -22.71
C ARG A 586 -14.59 11.59 -21.90
N MET A 587 -14.44 10.29 -22.02
CA MET A 587 -13.33 9.54 -21.40
C MET A 587 -12.62 8.74 -22.49
N ASP A 588 -11.78 9.41 -23.23
CA ASP A 588 -10.82 8.74 -24.09
C ASP A 588 -9.42 9.06 -23.57
N THR A 589 -8.90 8.16 -22.76
CA THR A 589 -7.56 8.29 -22.17
C THR A 589 -6.46 7.90 -23.13
N SER A 590 -6.79 7.29 -24.27
CA SER A 590 -5.82 6.93 -25.31
C SER A 590 -5.08 8.13 -25.89
N VAL A 591 -5.72 9.29 -25.90
CA VAL A 591 -5.12 10.56 -26.34
C VAL A 591 -4.18 11.20 -25.31
N PHE A 592 -4.18 10.74 -24.05
CA PHE A 592 -3.41 11.35 -22.97
C PHE A 592 -1.91 11.35 -23.25
N GLU A 593 -1.35 10.19 -23.57
CA GLU A 593 0.08 10.04 -23.82
C GLU A 593 0.57 10.94 -24.95
N GLU A 594 -0.23 11.06 -25.99
CA GLU A 594 0.11 11.86 -27.16
C GLU A 594 -0.01 13.34 -26.83
N ALA A 595 -1.10 13.75 -26.16
CA ALA A 595 -1.30 15.11 -25.70
C ALA A 595 -0.23 15.53 -24.69
N LEU A 596 0.13 14.67 -23.75
CA LEU A 596 1.17 14.94 -22.78
C LEU A 596 2.54 15.13 -23.45
N ARG A 597 2.91 14.27 -24.41
CA ARG A 597 4.17 14.42 -25.17
C ARG A 597 4.21 15.65 -26.03
N GLU A 598 3.06 16.14 -26.48
CA GLU A 598 2.96 17.35 -27.29
C GLU A 598 3.11 18.63 -26.44
N MET A 599 2.44 18.69 -25.29
CA MET A 599 2.36 19.88 -24.45
C MET A 599 3.45 19.96 -23.37
N ALA A 600 3.94 18.82 -22.91
CA ALA A 600 4.84 18.72 -21.77
C ALA A 600 6.02 17.80 -22.05
N GLU A 601 7.04 17.94 -21.26
CA GLU A 601 8.16 17.02 -21.24
C GLU A 601 8.57 16.68 -19.82
N GLU A 602 9.07 15.47 -19.67
CA GLU A 602 9.68 15.00 -18.44
C GLU A 602 11.08 15.60 -18.34
N VAL A 603 11.37 16.29 -17.24
CA VAL A 603 12.71 16.83 -17.03
C VAL A 603 13.71 15.68 -17.02
N ARG A 604 14.72 15.83 -17.85
CA ARG A 604 15.81 14.86 -17.99
C ARG A 604 17.07 15.49 -17.46
N GLU A 605 17.69 14.84 -16.48
CA GLU A 605 19.04 15.20 -16.08
C GLU A 605 20.03 14.65 -17.09
N VAL A 606 20.98 15.47 -17.51
CA VAL A 606 22.04 15.03 -18.40
C VAL A 606 23.05 14.23 -17.58
N SER A 607 23.03 12.90 -17.75
CA SER A 607 24.07 12.06 -17.21
C SER A 607 25.27 12.08 -18.12
N THR A 608 26.46 12.23 -17.53
CA THR A 608 27.74 12.18 -18.21
C THR A 608 27.99 10.85 -18.91
N PRO A 609 28.79 10.81 -19.98
CA PRO A 609 29.03 9.60 -20.75
C PRO A 609 29.71 8.53 -19.91
N VAL A 610 29.19 7.31 -19.96
CA VAL A 610 29.84 6.11 -19.42
C VAL A 610 30.53 5.43 -20.60
N GLY A 611 31.83 5.45 -20.59
CA GLY A 611 32.78 4.48 -21.14
C GLY A 611 32.74 4.19 -22.59
N ASP A 612 32.52 4.91 -23.62
CA ASP A 612 33.01 4.77 -24.99
C ASP A 612 32.96 6.04 -25.87
N GLY A 613 32.73 7.18 -25.22
CA GLY A 613 32.84 8.47 -25.89
C GLY A 613 31.68 8.87 -26.83
N THR A 614 30.62 8.10 -26.93
CA THR A 614 29.51 8.40 -27.84
C THR A 614 28.18 8.49 -27.12
N GLY A 615 27.86 9.69 -26.62
CA GLY A 615 26.50 10.09 -26.26
C GLY A 615 26.22 10.35 -24.78
N ASN A 616 25.76 11.53 -24.49
CA ASN A 616 25.13 11.88 -23.21
C ASN A 616 23.85 11.05 -23.02
N ARG A 617 23.81 10.20 -22.01
CA ARG A 617 22.53 9.57 -21.58
C ARG A 617 21.81 10.52 -20.67
N THR A 618 20.59 10.88 -21.02
CA THR A 618 19.67 11.66 -20.20
C THR A 618 18.84 10.74 -19.31
N GLN A 619 18.74 11.05 -18.04
CA GLN A 619 17.92 10.32 -17.09
C GLN A 619 16.58 11.03 -16.90
N ARG A 620 15.50 10.23 -16.74
CA ARG A 620 14.15 10.72 -16.46
C ARG A 620 13.96 10.95 -14.96
N THR A 621 13.44 12.11 -14.58
CA THR A 621 13.20 12.46 -13.16
C THR A 621 11.79 12.06 -12.66
N GLY A 622 10.91 11.60 -13.53
CA GLY A 622 9.50 11.38 -13.23
C GLY A 622 8.67 12.67 -13.10
N ARG A 623 9.28 13.84 -13.36
CA ARG A 623 8.65 15.15 -13.18
C ARG A 623 8.36 15.80 -14.51
N TRP A 624 7.12 16.23 -14.69
CA TRP A 624 6.61 16.78 -15.92
C TRP A 624 6.41 18.28 -15.82
N TYR A 625 6.79 18.98 -16.89
CA TYR A 625 6.70 20.42 -17.05
C TYR A 625 6.17 20.75 -18.43
N LEU A 626 5.50 21.87 -18.59
CA LEU A 626 5.20 22.39 -19.92
C LEU A 626 6.48 22.58 -20.72
N LYS A 627 6.47 22.29 -22.00
CA LYS A 627 7.65 22.47 -22.88
C LYS A 627 8.20 23.88 -22.85
N SER A 628 7.34 24.87 -22.68
CA SER A 628 7.73 26.28 -22.50
C SER A 628 8.46 26.57 -21.18
N THR A 629 8.31 25.68 -20.18
CA THR A 629 8.86 25.84 -18.83
C THR A 629 9.81 24.71 -18.43
N ALA A 630 9.92 23.65 -19.23
CA ALA A 630 10.73 22.46 -18.91
C ALA A 630 12.24 22.74 -18.84
N ASP A 631 12.69 23.79 -19.51
CA ASP A 631 14.05 24.33 -19.39
C ASP A 631 14.31 25.07 -18.06
N LEU A 632 13.24 25.32 -17.28
CA LEU A 632 13.24 26.09 -16.04
C LEU A 632 13.08 25.13 -14.85
N VAL A 633 13.83 24.32 -14.50
CA VAL A 633 13.90 23.28 -13.46
C VAL A 633 13.02 23.42 -12.20
N ALA A 634 12.56 22.33 -11.78
CA ALA A 634 11.94 21.74 -10.59
C ALA A 634 12.09 22.40 -9.21
N ASP A 635 11.08 22.23 -8.41
CA ASP A 635 10.95 22.60 -7.00
C ASP A 635 12.17 22.13 -6.17
N SER A 636 13.00 23.04 -5.78
CA SER A 636 14.31 22.80 -5.21
C SER A 636 14.32 22.39 -3.73
N SER A 637 13.29 22.76 -2.93
CA SER A 637 13.21 22.33 -1.54
C SER A 637 12.92 20.82 -1.42
N GLU A 638 12.15 20.29 -2.34
CA GLU A 638 11.92 18.86 -2.46
C GLU A 638 13.15 18.15 -3.02
N ILE A 639 13.85 18.76 -3.98
CA ILE A 639 15.12 18.25 -4.52
C ILE A 639 16.18 18.16 -3.44
N GLU A 640 16.32 19.17 -2.57
CA GLU A 640 17.29 19.11 -1.48
C GLU A 640 16.97 18.04 -0.45
N ARG A 641 15.71 17.90 -0.05
CA ARG A 641 15.28 16.82 0.85
C ARG A 641 15.52 15.46 0.20
N GLU A 642 15.20 15.33 -1.07
CA GLU A 642 15.46 14.10 -1.82
C GLU A 642 16.95 13.85 -2.03
N ALA A 643 17.74 14.87 -2.34
CA ALA A 643 19.19 14.74 -2.47
C ALA A 643 19.85 14.39 -1.13
N ALA A 644 19.42 15.00 -0.02
CA ALA A 644 19.89 14.65 1.31
C ALA A 644 19.52 13.21 1.71
N ALA A 645 18.29 12.80 1.43
CA ALA A 645 17.85 11.42 1.65
C ALA A 645 18.61 10.43 0.77
N ALA A 646 18.79 10.75 -0.52
CA ALA A 646 19.58 9.94 -1.44
C ALA A 646 21.06 9.81 -1.01
N ALA A 647 21.68 10.91 -0.60
CA ALA A 647 23.06 10.93 -0.11
C ALA A 647 23.23 10.08 1.17
N HIS A 648 22.29 10.19 2.09
CA HIS A 648 22.29 9.37 3.31
C HIS A 648 22.21 7.87 2.99
N LEU A 649 21.29 7.49 2.08
CA LEU A 649 21.09 6.09 1.70
C LEU A 649 22.20 5.58 0.77
N ALA A 650 22.79 6.44 -0.06
CA ALA A 650 23.94 6.10 -0.91
C ALA A 650 25.14 5.63 -0.08
N LYS A 651 25.32 6.17 1.13
CA LYS A 651 26.37 5.71 2.05
C LYS A 651 26.16 4.24 2.45
N SER A 652 24.96 3.86 2.84
CA SER A 652 24.64 2.47 3.20
C SER A 652 24.78 1.53 2.00
N ILE A 653 24.34 1.97 0.82
CA ILE A 653 24.49 1.21 -0.43
C ILE A 653 25.96 1.11 -0.84
N SER A 654 26.75 2.17 -0.66
CA SER A 654 28.21 2.15 -0.90
C SER A 654 28.90 1.09 -0.06
N ASP A 655 28.59 1.02 1.23
CA ASP A 655 29.15 0.03 2.13
C ASP A 655 28.77 -1.39 1.72
N TYR A 656 27.56 -1.57 1.19
CA TYR A 656 27.12 -2.84 0.63
C TYR A 656 27.86 -3.20 -0.64
N ILE A 657 28.07 -2.25 -1.58
CA ILE A 657 28.81 -2.47 -2.84
C ILE A 657 30.29 -2.73 -2.57
N LYS A 658 30.92 -2.02 -1.62
CA LYS A 658 32.35 -2.21 -1.24
C LYS A 658 32.70 -3.63 -0.78
N ARG A 659 31.71 -4.35 -0.25
CA ARG A 659 31.91 -5.73 0.22
C ARG A 659 31.91 -6.76 -0.90
N ARG A 660 31.75 -6.36 -2.16
CA ARG A 660 31.61 -7.24 -3.34
C ARG A 660 32.74 -7.04 -4.35
N PRO A 661 33.07 -8.04 -5.20
CA PRO A 661 34.13 -7.91 -6.20
C PRO A 661 33.78 -6.77 -7.18
N GLU A 662 34.74 -5.84 -7.38
CA GLU A 662 34.58 -4.65 -8.21
C GLU A 662 34.33 -4.96 -9.70
N GLU A 663 34.80 -6.11 -10.19
CA GLU A 663 34.76 -6.47 -11.61
C GLU A 663 33.36 -6.77 -12.15
N GLU A 664 32.44 -7.25 -11.31
CA GLU A 664 31.10 -7.65 -11.76
C GLU A 664 30.00 -6.63 -11.39
N GLY A 665 30.28 -5.73 -10.43
CA GLY A 665 29.28 -4.81 -9.89
C GLY A 665 28.11 -5.55 -9.22
N VAL A 666 27.12 -4.81 -8.72
CA VAL A 666 25.96 -5.32 -7.99
C VAL A 666 24.70 -5.15 -8.82
N HIS A 667 23.87 -6.17 -8.93
CA HIS A 667 22.63 -6.09 -9.70
C HIS A 667 21.63 -5.14 -8.99
N TYR A 668 20.87 -4.38 -9.78
CA TYR A 668 19.89 -3.43 -9.26
C TYR A 668 18.93 -4.03 -8.23
N SER A 669 18.50 -5.25 -8.46
CA SER A 669 17.59 -5.94 -7.56
C SER A 669 18.22 -6.25 -6.18
N ASP A 670 19.56 -6.47 -6.11
CA ASP A 670 20.27 -6.69 -4.83
C ASP A 670 20.38 -5.39 -4.05
N ILE A 671 20.68 -4.29 -4.76
CA ILE A 671 20.65 -2.95 -4.19
C ILE A 671 19.24 -2.60 -3.71
N PHE A 672 18.22 -2.96 -4.48
CA PHE A 672 16.82 -2.71 -4.12
C PHE A 672 16.41 -3.46 -2.86
N GLU A 673 16.87 -4.69 -2.66
CA GLU A 673 16.62 -5.44 -1.42
C GLU A 673 17.27 -4.77 -0.20
N GLN A 674 18.46 -4.23 -0.35
CA GLN A 674 19.14 -3.48 0.72
C GLN A 674 18.47 -2.13 0.97
N TYR A 675 17.96 -1.50 -0.07
CA TYR A 675 17.23 -0.24 0.00
C TYR A 675 15.87 -0.39 0.71
N LEU A 676 15.20 -1.54 0.56
CA LEU A 676 13.86 -1.77 1.09
C LEU A 676 13.71 -1.51 2.61
N PRO A 677 14.62 -1.96 3.51
CA PRO A 677 14.48 -1.76 4.94
C PRO A 677 14.89 -0.36 5.42
N LEU A 678 15.53 0.45 4.57
CA LEU A 678 16.05 1.75 4.98
C LEU A 678 14.93 2.79 5.16
N HIS A 679 15.11 3.73 6.09
CA HIS A 679 14.18 4.81 6.39
C HIS A 679 14.52 6.09 5.61
N GLU A 680 13.58 7.04 5.58
CA GLU A 680 13.76 8.37 4.96
C GLU A 680 14.18 8.30 3.49
N LYS A 681 13.41 7.57 2.69
CA LYS A 681 13.69 7.37 1.27
C LYS A 681 13.34 8.58 0.42
N PRO A 682 14.17 8.86 -0.62
CA PRO A 682 13.78 9.79 -1.67
C PRO A 682 12.44 9.38 -2.30
N ARG A 683 11.66 10.34 -2.74
CA ARG A 683 10.42 10.07 -3.49
C ARG A 683 10.70 9.59 -4.90
N ARG A 684 11.88 9.93 -5.45
CA ARG A 684 12.39 9.44 -6.73
C ARG A 684 12.64 7.93 -6.65
N LEU A 685 12.50 7.25 -7.76
CA LEU A 685 12.85 5.83 -7.83
C LEU A 685 14.33 5.60 -7.50
N LEU A 686 14.63 4.47 -6.87
CA LEU A 686 16.00 4.10 -6.59
C LEU A 686 16.88 4.14 -7.86
N ALA A 687 16.38 3.64 -8.99
CA ALA A 687 17.09 3.65 -10.26
C ALA A 687 17.45 5.06 -10.75
N ASP A 688 16.65 6.06 -10.40
CA ASP A 688 16.80 7.43 -10.90
C ASP A 688 17.91 8.17 -10.17
N TRP A 689 18.07 7.96 -8.85
CA TRP A 689 19.10 8.63 -8.09
C TRP A 689 20.39 7.79 -7.88
N LEU A 690 20.34 6.46 -8.12
CA LEU A 690 21.55 5.63 -8.05
C LEU A 690 22.67 6.12 -8.98
N VAL A 691 22.33 6.64 -10.15
CA VAL A 691 23.33 7.18 -11.11
C VAL A 691 24.04 8.42 -10.61
N GLU A 692 23.55 9.07 -9.58
CA GLU A 692 24.18 10.23 -8.96
C GLU A 692 25.39 9.83 -8.10
N TYR A 693 25.40 8.59 -7.61
CA TYR A 693 26.40 8.09 -6.66
C TYR A 693 27.19 6.89 -7.17
N PHE A 694 26.69 6.18 -8.17
CA PHE A 694 27.21 4.90 -8.63
C PHE A 694 27.32 4.86 -10.16
N ILE A 695 28.23 4.03 -10.65
CA ILE A 695 28.45 3.80 -12.07
C ILE A 695 27.70 2.54 -12.49
N LYS A 696 26.83 2.65 -13.52
CA LYS A 696 26.18 1.50 -14.15
C LYS A 696 27.10 0.89 -15.19
N THR A 697 27.40 -0.40 -15.05
CA THR A 697 28.23 -1.13 -16.00
C THR A 697 27.45 -1.50 -17.27
N PRO A 698 28.12 -1.85 -18.36
CA PRO A 698 27.46 -2.34 -19.59
C PRO A 698 26.59 -3.59 -19.36
N ASN A 699 26.93 -4.41 -18.37
CA ASN A 699 26.19 -5.61 -18.00
C ASN A 699 24.94 -5.30 -17.15
N GLY A 700 24.64 -4.02 -16.88
CA GLY A 700 23.48 -3.59 -16.12
C GLY A 700 23.63 -3.63 -14.60
N THR A 701 24.82 -3.97 -14.10
CA THR A 701 25.18 -3.92 -12.66
C THR A 701 25.64 -2.53 -12.24
N TRP A 702 25.74 -2.30 -10.94
CA TRP A 702 26.15 -1.03 -10.34
C TRP A 702 27.40 -1.19 -9.51
N ARG A 703 28.35 -0.27 -9.65
CA ARG A 703 29.61 -0.24 -8.89
C ARG A 703 29.96 1.16 -8.41
N LEU A 704 30.89 1.24 -7.52
CA LEU A 704 31.50 2.52 -7.12
C LEU A 704 32.39 3.08 -8.24
N PRO A 705 32.56 4.42 -8.31
CA PRO A 705 33.54 5.01 -9.20
C PRO A 705 34.97 4.54 -8.80
N ASN A 706 35.74 4.12 -9.79
CA ASN A 706 37.07 3.55 -9.61
C ASN A 706 38.21 4.39 -10.24
N SER A 707 37.88 5.51 -10.89
CA SER A 707 38.83 6.43 -11.46
C SER A 707 38.58 7.86 -10.99
N GLU A 708 39.62 8.68 -11.02
CA GLU A 708 39.55 10.12 -10.73
C GLU A 708 38.57 10.83 -11.68
N GLU A 709 38.53 10.39 -12.94
CA GLU A 709 37.62 10.91 -13.96
C GLU A 709 36.17 10.61 -13.60
N GLU A 710 35.86 9.39 -13.13
CA GLU A 710 34.54 9.01 -12.69
C GLU A 710 34.10 9.78 -11.43
N HIS A 711 35.00 10.04 -10.48
CA HIS A 711 34.73 10.90 -9.32
C HIS A 711 34.47 12.34 -9.74
N GLN A 712 35.25 12.86 -10.67
CA GLN A 712 35.03 14.20 -11.20
C GLN A 712 33.72 14.32 -11.96
N LEU A 713 33.31 13.31 -12.69
CA LEU A 713 32.02 13.26 -13.39
C LEU A 713 30.83 13.31 -12.42
N LEU A 714 30.91 12.62 -11.29
CA LEU A 714 29.89 12.69 -10.25
C LEU A 714 29.87 14.06 -9.54
N SER A 715 31.02 14.69 -9.31
CA SER A 715 31.13 16.01 -8.65
C SER A 715 30.67 17.18 -9.54
N LEU A 716 30.80 17.08 -10.86
CA LEU A 716 30.38 18.11 -11.82
C LEU A 716 28.86 18.32 -11.82
N ARG A 717 28.09 17.36 -11.36
CA ARG A 717 26.61 17.43 -11.25
C ARG A 717 26.18 18.42 -10.17
N GLU A 718 26.81 18.39 -9.01
CA GLU A 718 26.54 19.31 -7.89
C GLU A 718 26.88 20.76 -8.23
N VAL A 719 27.98 20.97 -8.99
CA VAL A 719 28.44 22.28 -9.42
C VAL A 719 27.54 22.92 -10.46
N GLY A 720 26.77 22.15 -11.23
CA GLY A 720 25.89 22.66 -12.30
C GLY A 720 24.78 23.57 -11.77
N THR A 721 24.12 23.15 -10.69
CA THR A 721 23.01 23.87 -10.06
C THR A 721 23.49 25.19 -9.43
N LEU A 722 24.57 25.14 -8.67
CA LEU A 722 25.18 26.35 -8.10
C LEU A 722 25.65 27.36 -9.15
N ARG A 723 26.13 26.91 -10.30
CA ARG A 723 26.49 27.78 -11.43
C ARG A 723 25.28 28.49 -12.02
N ARG A 724 24.13 27.82 -12.08
CA ARG A 724 22.88 28.40 -12.58
C ARG A 724 22.36 29.47 -11.63
N ILE A 725 22.28 29.14 -10.33
CA ILE A 725 21.91 30.08 -9.27
C ILE A 725 22.79 31.33 -9.31
N LYS A 726 24.11 31.14 -9.43
CA LYS A 726 25.07 32.27 -9.57
C LYS A 726 24.80 33.11 -10.80
N ARG A 727 24.48 32.50 -11.96
CA ARG A 727 24.18 33.27 -13.18
C ARG A 727 22.89 34.08 -13.03
N PHE A 728 21.85 33.47 -12.45
CA PHE A 728 20.59 34.16 -12.16
C PHE A 728 20.81 35.34 -11.20
N ALA A 729 21.41 35.07 -10.05
CA ALA A 729 21.61 36.09 -9.02
C ALA A 729 22.56 37.21 -9.47
N ASN A 730 23.62 36.89 -10.19
CA ASN A 730 24.51 37.90 -10.74
C ASN A 730 23.81 38.76 -11.79
N ALA A 731 22.97 38.19 -12.65
CA ALA A 731 22.16 38.96 -13.58
C ALA A 731 21.22 39.96 -12.86
N LEU A 732 20.65 39.55 -11.70
CA LEU A 732 19.87 40.45 -10.83
C LEU A 732 20.73 41.56 -10.19
N ILE A 733 21.95 41.24 -9.79
CA ILE A 733 22.90 42.18 -9.20
C ILE A 733 23.30 43.22 -10.26
N ASP A 734 23.69 42.75 -11.44
CA ASP A 734 24.19 43.56 -12.54
C ASP A 734 23.10 44.32 -13.32
N GLY A 735 21.78 44.01 -13.01
CA GLY A 735 20.64 44.63 -13.68
C GLY A 735 20.51 44.26 -15.16
N VAL A 736 21.05 43.10 -15.57
CA VAL A 736 20.97 42.61 -16.94
C VAL A 736 19.82 41.60 -17.08
N PRO A 737 19.22 41.45 -18.28
CA PRO A 737 18.13 40.52 -18.50
C PRO A 737 18.56 39.07 -18.20
N VAL A 738 17.77 38.40 -17.37
CA VAL A 738 17.97 36.97 -17.05
C VAL A 738 17.57 36.15 -18.26
N ARG A 739 18.41 35.18 -18.66
CA ARG A 739 18.11 34.24 -19.71
C ARG A 739 17.03 33.27 -19.24
N ASP A 740 16.08 32.93 -20.10
CA ASP A 740 14.95 32.05 -19.71
C ASP A 740 15.41 30.74 -19.09
N LYS A 741 16.45 30.09 -19.62
CA LYS A 741 17.04 28.88 -19.07
C LYS A 741 17.70 29.00 -17.70
N ASP A 742 17.98 30.20 -17.25
CA ASP A 742 18.58 30.48 -15.95
C ASP A 742 17.53 30.97 -14.92
N ARG A 743 16.24 31.13 -15.29
CA ARG A 743 15.17 31.58 -14.41
C ARG A 743 14.67 30.45 -13.51
N PRO A 744 14.23 30.74 -12.27
CA PRO A 744 13.50 29.81 -11.42
C PRO A 744 12.08 29.57 -11.94
N ASN A 745 11.44 28.47 -11.57
CA ASN A 745 10.07 28.13 -11.97
C ASN A 745 9.00 28.78 -11.08
N GLY A 746 9.38 29.38 -9.96
CA GLY A 746 8.44 30.01 -9.04
C GLY A 746 9.06 30.32 -7.69
N ASP A 747 8.20 30.71 -6.75
CA ASP A 747 8.62 31.22 -5.44
C ASP A 747 9.28 30.16 -4.56
N VAL A 748 8.89 28.92 -4.71
CA VAL A 748 9.50 27.80 -3.97
C VAL A 748 10.94 27.55 -4.44
N ASP A 749 11.21 27.66 -5.75
CA ASP A 749 12.59 27.61 -6.29
C ASP A 749 13.42 28.77 -5.77
N LEU A 750 12.86 29.99 -5.77
CA LEU A 750 13.54 31.17 -5.27
C LEU A 750 13.93 31.02 -3.78
N LEU A 751 13.03 30.49 -2.96
CA LEU A 751 13.30 30.18 -1.57
C LEU A 751 14.47 29.20 -1.43
N ASP A 752 14.47 28.17 -2.22
CA ASP A 752 15.54 27.17 -2.14
C ASP A 752 16.87 27.71 -2.67
N TRP A 753 16.86 28.44 -3.75
CA TRP A 753 18.06 29.11 -4.25
C TRP A 753 18.64 30.10 -3.24
N LEU A 754 17.80 30.81 -2.50
CA LEU A 754 18.21 31.63 -1.37
C LEU A 754 18.92 30.78 -0.29
N ARG A 755 18.32 29.63 0.05
CA ARG A 755 18.87 28.68 1.02
C ARG A 755 20.20 28.09 0.56
N GLN A 756 20.31 27.70 -0.72
CA GLN A 756 21.55 27.20 -1.31
C GLN A 756 22.66 28.27 -1.32
N CYS A 757 22.30 29.53 -1.62
CA CYS A 757 23.25 30.64 -1.53
C CYS A 757 23.79 30.80 -0.11
N ARG A 758 22.92 30.75 0.91
CA ARG A 758 23.34 30.80 2.32
C ARG A 758 24.32 29.67 2.66
N ARG A 759 24.00 28.42 2.28
CA ARG A 759 24.84 27.25 2.54
C ARG A 759 26.18 27.29 1.82
N ALA A 760 26.19 27.76 0.59
CA ALA A 760 27.41 27.88 -0.22
C ALA A 760 28.24 29.14 0.06
N GLY A 761 27.82 29.98 1.02
CA GLY A 761 28.52 31.23 1.34
C GLY A 761 28.36 32.32 0.25
N LEU A 762 27.35 32.19 -0.61
CA LEU A 762 27.03 33.14 -1.70
C LEU A 762 26.04 34.20 -1.19
N TYR A 763 26.47 34.93 -0.17
CA TYR A 763 25.58 35.82 0.59
C TYR A 763 25.02 36.98 -0.23
N ASP A 764 25.79 37.57 -1.11
CA ASP A 764 25.34 38.68 -1.99
C ASP A 764 24.36 38.20 -3.05
N GLN A 765 24.58 36.98 -3.55
CA GLN A 765 23.64 36.33 -4.48
C GLN A 765 22.33 35.97 -3.78
N GLY A 766 22.40 35.42 -2.58
CA GLY A 766 21.21 35.12 -1.77
C GLY A 766 20.39 36.39 -1.47
N LYS A 767 21.04 37.46 -1.09
CA LYS A 767 20.42 38.77 -0.88
C LYS A 767 19.71 39.26 -2.16
N ALA A 768 20.38 39.17 -3.32
CA ALA A 768 19.82 39.61 -4.59
C ALA A 768 18.61 38.77 -5.02
N ILE A 769 18.62 37.46 -4.75
CA ILE A 769 17.48 36.56 -5.02
C ILE A 769 16.27 37.01 -4.23
N TYR A 770 16.39 37.29 -2.94
CA TYR A 770 15.27 37.71 -2.10
C TYR A 770 14.76 39.12 -2.50
N GLU A 771 15.65 40.10 -2.69
CA GLU A 771 15.28 41.48 -2.90
C GLU A 771 14.83 41.78 -4.35
N LYS A 772 15.38 41.07 -5.34
CA LYS A 772 15.22 41.37 -6.76
C LYS A 772 14.70 40.19 -7.58
N GLY A 773 14.65 39.00 -7.00
CA GLY A 773 14.26 37.78 -7.69
C GLY A 773 12.75 37.70 -7.97
N GLY A 774 11.94 38.55 -7.36
CA GLY A 774 10.49 38.55 -7.52
C GLY A 774 9.75 37.57 -6.61
N LEU A 775 10.36 37.15 -5.50
CA LEU A 775 9.74 36.25 -4.52
C LEU A 775 8.43 36.83 -3.99
N ASN A 776 7.35 36.13 -4.22
CA ASN A 776 6.03 36.48 -3.69
C ASN A 776 5.69 35.60 -2.45
N SER A 777 5.81 36.19 -1.26
CA SER A 777 5.56 35.49 0.00
C SER A 777 4.14 34.93 0.14
N ALA A 778 3.16 35.52 -0.57
CA ALA A 778 1.78 35.02 -0.54
C ALA A 778 1.62 33.60 -1.16
N ASN A 779 2.56 33.16 -1.98
CA ASN A 779 2.58 31.84 -2.59
C ASN A 779 3.30 30.78 -1.73
N LEU A 780 3.87 31.20 -0.59
CA LEU A 780 4.59 30.35 0.35
C LEU A 780 3.74 30.03 1.58
N THR A 781 3.96 28.86 2.19
CA THR A 781 3.35 28.54 3.50
C THR A 781 3.93 29.42 4.61
N GLU A 782 3.24 29.57 5.75
CA GLU A 782 3.73 30.36 6.89
C GLU A 782 5.14 29.90 7.34
N GLU A 783 5.40 28.59 7.35
CA GLU A 783 6.74 28.05 7.69
C GLU A 783 7.79 28.47 6.64
N GLN A 784 7.46 28.41 5.36
CA GLN A 784 8.35 28.81 4.26
C GLN A 784 8.61 30.32 4.25
N GLN A 785 7.66 31.15 4.65
CA GLN A 785 7.84 32.60 4.79
C GLN A 785 8.87 32.90 5.89
N VAL A 786 8.74 32.23 7.05
CA VAL A 786 9.71 32.39 8.17
C VAL A 786 11.11 31.95 7.74
N GLU A 787 11.23 30.81 7.04
CA GLU A 787 12.49 30.31 6.51
C GLU A 787 13.14 31.29 5.50
N ALA A 788 12.34 31.87 4.60
CA ALA A 788 12.82 32.85 3.64
C ALA A 788 13.39 34.11 4.31
N GLU A 789 12.69 34.58 5.34
CA GLU A 789 13.17 35.75 6.12
C GLU A 789 14.46 35.43 6.89
N ASP A 790 14.56 34.27 7.51
CA ASP A 790 15.74 33.87 8.28
C ASP A 790 16.96 33.67 7.38
N ASP A 791 16.80 33.01 6.24
CA ASP A 791 17.85 32.83 5.24
C ASP A 791 18.31 34.17 4.66
N TYR A 792 17.36 35.06 4.37
CA TYR A 792 17.65 36.40 3.93
C TYR A 792 18.41 37.22 4.98
N ARG A 793 17.96 37.22 6.25
CA ARG A 793 18.64 37.91 7.38
C ARG A 793 20.09 37.47 7.52
N ILE A 794 20.37 36.18 7.32
CA ILE A 794 21.73 35.64 7.38
C ILE A 794 22.54 36.14 6.18
N CYS A 795 21.98 36.08 4.99
CA CYS A 795 22.64 36.57 3.77
C CYS A 795 22.91 38.09 3.85
N ALA A 796 21.94 38.87 4.27
CA ALA A 796 22.07 40.33 4.40
C ALA A 796 23.12 40.75 5.44
N ARG A 797 23.21 40.00 6.59
CA ARG A 797 24.23 40.29 7.61
C ARG A 797 25.67 39.95 7.17
N ARG A 798 25.82 38.91 6.38
CA ARG A 798 27.16 38.43 5.96
C ARG A 798 27.62 39.01 4.64
N GLY A 799 26.74 39.35 3.72
CA GLY A 799 27.07 40.03 2.46
C GLY A 799 27.59 41.46 2.63
N SER A 800 27.13 42.16 3.63
CA SER A 800 27.55 43.57 3.89
C SER A 800 28.81 43.73 4.73
N THR A 801 29.47 42.68 5.18
CA THR A 801 30.62 42.72 6.09
C THR A 801 31.98 42.48 5.39
N ASP A 802 32.00 42.07 4.11
CA ASP A 802 33.28 41.77 3.44
C ASP A 802 33.93 42.95 2.70
N GLU A 803 33.32 44.13 2.59
CA GLU A 803 33.94 45.32 1.98
C GLU A 803 34.83 46.16 2.94
N ALA A 804 34.94 45.81 4.21
CA ALA A 804 35.64 46.63 5.21
C ALA A 804 36.66 45.88 6.09
N LYS A 805 37.51 44.99 5.53
CA LYS A 805 38.69 44.53 6.22
C LYS A 805 39.92 44.40 5.29
N PRO A 806 40.97 45.23 5.48
CA PRO A 806 42.21 45.04 4.76
C PRO A 806 42.88 43.73 5.18
N LYS A 807 43.36 43.00 4.20
CA LYS A 807 44.12 41.77 4.39
C LYS A 807 45.33 41.99 5.27
N HIS A 808 45.27 41.64 6.53
CA HIS A 808 46.48 41.49 7.36
C HIS A 808 47.29 40.29 6.83
N ARG A 809 48.42 40.60 6.17
CA ARG A 809 49.49 39.66 5.94
C ARG A 809 49.96 39.13 7.30
N ARG A 810 49.75 37.87 7.56
CA ARG A 810 50.49 37.16 8.61
C ARG A 810 51.98 37.08 8.20
N GLY A 811 52.80 37.91 8.88
CA GLY A 811 54.23 37.80 8.83
C GLY A 811 54.68 36.51 9.49
N LYS A 812 55.64 35.86 8.85
CA LYS A 812 56.43 34.75 9.42
C LYS A 812 57.04 35.24 10.74
N LYS A 813 56.78 34.59 11.84
CA LYS A 813 57.65 34.65 13.00
C LYS A 813 58.89 33.80 12.72
N GLN A 814 60.03 34.41 12.66
CA GLN A 814 61.30 33.76 12.87
C GLN A 814 61.44 33.36 14.33
N ASP A 815 61.84 32.11 14.54
CA ASP A 815 62.34 31.64 15.81
C ASP A 815 63.77 32.28 15.99
N ASP A 816 63.95 32.97 17.13
CA ASP A 816 65.27 33.21 17.68
C ASP A 816 65.23 32.73 19.13
N GLU A 817 66.22 31.92 19.43
CA GLU A 817 66.67 31.38 20.70
C GLU A 817 66.94 32.46 21.75
N GLU A 818 66.43 32.29 22.98
CA GLU A 818 67.21 32.20 24.23
C GLU A 818 66.31 31.66 25.33
#